data_e9d91e329de4989376ba1b9ceb6f822c
#
_entry.id   e9d91e329de4989376ba1b9ceb6f822c
#
_cell.length_a   1.000
_cell.length_b   1.000
_cell.length_c   1.000
_cell.angle_alpha   90.00
_cell.angle_beta   90.00
_cell.angle_gamma   90.00
#
_symmetry.space_group_name_H-M   'P 1'
#
loop_
_entity.id
_entity.type
_entity.pdbx_description
1 polymer ?
#
loop_
_entity_poly.entity_id
_entity_poly.type
_entity_poly.pdbx_seq_one_letter_code
_entity_poly.pdbx_strand_id
1 'polypeptide(L)'
;MKLNKRYVRSIRANLPFYIAASVLTMVTLLMFYLFYIAGTGINAYGDKFFSEYRLESATFTTYKEIPDDELPGIESKYSVTLEKEHFAGIEDGNMRIRVFAPNKKIDLYEIQDGHDLRSDSEVIISAGYAEENGVMPGDSIKIGGKEYTVAGTFLRPDYLYMVENESDDYKNVTSFFLAYMTENEFSSCFGTGSINNKVIYSDKTDETAFRRQINEDYFMSGYLAAANNKRITFVHEQADMFIMSSWFILVIFPMLTVALVCILLGRRIRAEQKLIGTLSALGYEKSKLMRHYSLFALIPGVAGGLLTSAAAIILSTPFGSLGLADYEPMKPEFNLPVWVAIAGIVIPALIYYIAALLRVRRLLSEDTVKLLAGQVGNDGKSRRILSRKKAPVRRKFAVRQLIGSPGRSFVIFLGIFLGAFIVAFAFSFIDSVKAVGAQAHSEFGSFRYEYILNSLKDGKPEKGEAVFALPYEDNQSRRFTLMGLDNNTKLWNKTLTSGETADTENGFYITTLFEEIFGVHKGDSFTFRSIATLDEKTVRIDGVIKNGYQSYILTSREKAAEISGLDSECYNAVLSDEVLDYKSDEITEIISDKTYETQMDNMMTSMGGLIYAFMIIGMIVCIASLYATINTMISENSHNISMLKVLGYENRRINSMILSSNHLLLIPGIVFGIAAAYGIMAWYCAEFVAIESIIIPATLYPQSIFYTTLITAASYFISLLLLRRKVDRTDMIEALKDGRE
;
A
#
# COMPACT_ATOMS: atom_id res chain seq x y z
N MET A 1 46.12 23.51 4.94
CA MET A 1 45.34 24.56 4.20
C MET A 1 45.37 24.42 2.66
N LYS A 2 46.36 23.81 2.01
CA LYS A 2 46.43 23.64 0.55
C LYS A 2 45.52 22.52 -0.01
N LEU A 3 45.18 21.50 0.77
CA LEU A 3 44.31 20.40 0.36
C LEU A 3 42.85 20.88 0.15
N ASN A 4 42.37 21.85 0.93
CA ASN A 4 40.99 22.33 0.84
C ASN A 4 40.65 23.07 -0.48
N LYS A 5 41.60 23.82 -1.06
CA LYS A 5 41.40 24.47 -2.38
C LYS A 5 41.22 23.44 -3.52
N ARG A 6 41.70 22.22 -3.33
CA ARG A 6 41.59 21.14 -4.31
C ARG A 6 40.19 20.51 -4.33
N TYR A 7 39.43 20.61 -3.22
CA TYR A 7 38.03 20.09 -3.19
C TYR A 7 37.19 20.69 -4.28
N VAL A 8 37.11 22.03 -4.35
CA VAL A 8 36.26 22.75 -5.30
C VAL A 8 36.64 22.42 -6.76
N ARG A 9 37.94 22.42 -7.08
CA ARG A 9 38.41 22.12 -8.44
C ARG A 9 38.07 20.68 -8.84
N SER A 10 38.21 19.74 -7.92
CA SER A 10 37.95 18.33 -8.15
C SER A 10 36.47 17.99 -8.23
N ILE A 11 35.60 18.72 -7.49
CA ILE A 11 34.14 18.62 -7.61
C ILE A 11 33.69 19.14 -8.98
N ARG A 12 34.20 20.33 -9.41
CA ARG A 12 33.88 20.90 -10.72
C ARG A 12 34.27 19.97 -11.88
N ALA A 13 35.41 19.32 -11.81
CA ALA A 13 35.85 18.37 -12.84
C ALA A 13 34.94 17.13 -12.95
N ASN A 14 34.24 16.76 -11.88
CA ASN A 14 33.33 15.61 -11.82
C ASN A 14 31.87 15.99 -11.52
N LEU A 15 31.51 17.26 -11.78
CA LEU A 15 30.18 17.81 -11.44
C LEU A 15 29.02 16.97 -11.97
N PRO A 16 29.00 16.47 -13.24
CA PRO A 16 27.89 15.65 -13.74
C PRO A 16 27.64 14.38 -12.93
N PHE A 17 28.70 13.82 -12.34
CA PHE A 17 28.58 12.67 -11.48
C PHE A 17 27.92 13.00 -10.14
N TYR A 18 28.38 14.07 -9.47
CA TYR A 18 27.81 14.47 -8.19
C TYR A 18 26.34 14.85 -8.34
N ILE A 19 25.99 15.55 -9.43
CA ILE A 19 24.58 15.86 -9.76
C ILE A 19 23.78 14.57 -9.89
N ALA A 20 24.24 13.62 -10.71
CA ALA A 20 23.53 12.36 -10.93
C ALA A 20 23.37 11.52 -9.65
N ALA A 21 24.43 11.45 -8.82
CA ALA A 21 24.37 10.76 -7.53
C ALA A 21 23.44 11.47 -6.53
N SER A 22 23.43 12.81 -6.51
CA SER A 22 22.51 13.59 -5.67
C SER A 22 21.05 13.46 -6.13
N VAL A 23 20.80 13.47 -7.44
CA VAL A 23 19.45 13.24 -8.01
C VAL A 23 18.97 11.82 -7.69
N LEU A 24 19.84 10.82 -7.83
CA LEU A 24 19.46 9.45 -7.48
C LEU A 24 19.17 9.31 -5.98
N THR A 25 19.98 9.93 -5.12
CA THR A 25 19.72 10.00 -3.67
C THR A 25 18.41 10.72 -3.39
N MET A 26 18.14 11.84 -4.08
CA MET A 26 16.89 12.57 -3.98
C MET A 26 15.68 11.68 -4.31
N VAL A 27 15.70 11.00 -5.46
CA VAL A 27 14.56 10.19 -5.90
C VAL A 27 14.30 9.02 -4.94
N THR A 28 15.37 8.37 -4.47
CA THR A 28 15.23 7.22 -3.55
C THR A 28 14.72 7.63 -2.18
N LEU A 29 15.14 8.77 -1.65
CA LEU A 29 14.67 9.29 -0.37
C LEU A 29 13.29 9.96 -0.50
N LEU A 30 12.99 10.57 -1.65
CA LEU A 30 11.70 11.24 -1.88
C LEU A 30 10.54 10.26 -1.74
N MET A 31 10.69 9.04 -2.26
CA MET A 31 9.69 7.99 -2.09
C MET A 31 9.41 7.70 -0.62
N PHE A 32 10.47 7.48 0.17
CA PHE A 32 10.33 7.30 1.61
C PHE A 32 9.57 8.48 2.25
N TYR A 33 9.97 9.70 1.92
CA TYR A 33 9.34 10.90 2.49
C TYR A 33 7.86 11.01 2.14
N LEU A 34 7.51 10.83 0.87
CA LEU A 34 6.13 10.98 0.41
C LEU A 34 5.20 9.96 1.08
N PHE A 35 5.62 8.70 1.14
CA PHE A 35 4.85 7.65 1.83
C PHE A 35 4.77 7.90 3.34
N TYR A 36 5.89 8.25 3.97
CA TYR A 36 5.91 8.51 5.41
C TYR A 36 5.06 9.71 5.81
N ILE A 37 5.14 10.81 5.06
CA ILE A 37 4.35 12.02 5.30
C ILE A 37 2.86 11.76 5.06
N ALA A 38 2.52 11.02 3.99
CA ALA A 38 1.13 10.66 3.71
C ALA A 38 0.53 9.85 4.86
N GLY A 39 1.18 8.75 5.26
CA GLY A 39 0.69 7.92 6.35
C GLY A 39 0.61 8.66 7.70
N THR A 40 1.67 9.39 8.08
CA THR A 40 1.65 10.15 9.35
C THR A 40 0.66 11.31 9.33
N GLY A 41 0.42 11.94 8.19
CA GLY A 41 -0.57 13.00 8.02
C GLY A 41 -2.01 12.49 8.15
N ILE A 42 -2.31 11.35 7.52
CA ILE A 42 -3.62 10.69 7.62
C ILE A 42 -3.89 10.25 9.07
N ASN A 43 -2.94 9.56 9.72
CA ASN A 43 -3.09 9.14 11.12
C ASN A 43 -3.31 10.33 12.06
N ALA A 44 -2.50 11.38 11.94
CA ALA A 44 -2.63 12.56 12.80
C ALA A 44 -3.96 13.29 12.61
N TYR A 45 -4.49 13.32 11.37
CA TYR A 45 -5.81 13.86 11.10
C TYR A 45 -6.91 12.98 11.71
N GLY A 46 -6.84 11.67 11.50
CA GLY A 46 -7.79 10.70 12.06
C GLY A 46 -7.87 10.79 13.59
N ASP A 47 -6.72 10.70 14.28
CA ASP A 47 -6.65 10.79 15.74
C ASP A 47 -7.27 12.09 16.28
N LYS A 48 -6.94 13.22 15.62
CA LYS A 48 -7.49 14.53 16.02
C LYS A 48 -9.00 14.59 15.78
N PHE A 49 -9.46 14.16 14.60
CA PHE A 49 -10.86 14.21 14.21
C PHE A 49 -11.72 13.30 15.10
N PHE A 50 -11.28 12.07 15.34
CA PHE A 50 -11.95 11.12 16.20
C PHE A 50 -12.07 11.63 17.65
N SER A 51 -11.03 12.27 18.17
CA SER A 51 -11.04 12.85 19.50
C SER A 51 -11.95 14.09 19.60
N GLU A 52 -11.88 14.99 18.61
CA GLU A 52 -12.60 16.27 18.60
C GLU A 52 -14.11 16.05 18.41
N TYR A 53 -14.49 15.14 17.52
CA TYR A 53 -15.88 14.83 17.20
C TYR A 53 -16.42 13.60 17.96
N ARG A 54 -15.71 13.18 19.01
CA ARG A 54 -16.16 12.20 20.01
C ARG A 54 -16.61 10.89 19.38
N LEU A 55 -15.71 10.25 18.63
CA LEU A 55 -15.97 8.94 18.02
C LEU A 55 -16.47 7.93 19.05
N GLU A 56 -17.45 7.13 18.68
CA GLU A 56 -17.95 6.00 19.45
C GLU A 56 -16.85 4.98 19.80
N SER A 57 -16.99 4.30 20.94
CA SER A 57 -16.23 3.08 21.23
C SER A 57 -16.92 1.83 20.67
N ALA A 58 -18.24 1.85 20.63
CA ALA A 58 -19.07 0.83 20.01
C ALA A 58 -20.48 1.33 19.71
N THR A 59 -21.12 0.67 18.73
CA THR A 59 -22.56 0.78 18.45
C THR A 59 -23.23 -0.55 18.78
N PHE A 60 -24.43 -0.52 19.35
CA PHE A 60 -25.23 -1.70 19.60
C PHE A 60 -26.73 -1.47 19.36
N THR A 61 -27.44 -2.52 19.03
CA THR A 61 -28.89 -2.54 18.86
C THR A 61 -29.51 -3.49 19.87
N THR A 62 -30.76 -3.23 20.25
CA THR A 62 -31.52 -4.03 21.23
C THR A 62 -32.92 -4.31 20.71
N TYR A 63 -33.47 -5.48 21.04
CA TYR A 63 -34.87 -5.81 20.72
C TYR A 63 -35.87 -5.00 21.54
N LYS A 64 -35.53 -4.68 22.77
CA LYS A 64 -36.31 -3.82 23.64
C LYS A 64 -35.64 -2.46 23.74
N GLU A 65 -36.34 -1.39 23.41
CA GLU A 65 -35.79 -0.04 23.50
C GLU A 65 -35.42 0.31 24.95
N ILE A 66 -34.25 0.93 25.15
CA ILE A 66 -33.80 1.45 26.43
C ILE A 66 -34.57 2.75 26.70
N PRO A 67 -35.30 2.88 27.80
CA PRO A 67 -36.00 4.13 28.16
C PRO A 67 -35.01 5.29 28.37
N ASP A 68 -35.39 6.52 27.98
CA ASP A 68 -34.50 7.68 28.11
C ASP A 68 -34.19 8.05 29.57
N ASP A 69 -35.14 7.77 30.46
CA ASP A 69 -34.99 7.98 31.90
C ASP A 69 -34.03 6.99 32.57
N GLU A 70 -33.75 5.84 31.95
CA GLU A 70 -32.80 4.85 32.44
C GLU A 70 -31.36 5.11 32.00
N LEU A 71 -31.14 5.83 30.86
CA LEU A 71 -29.81 6.12 30.33
C LEU A 71 -28.85 6.74 31.37
N PRO A 72 -29.22 7.78 32.16
CA PRO A 72 -28.29 8.36 33.13
C PRO A 72 -27.87 7.39 34.25
N GLY A 73 -28.76 6.45 34.60
CA GLY A 73 -28.48 5.40 35.57
C GLY A 73 -27.44 4.42 35.07
N ILE A 74 -27.57 4.00 33.82
CA ILE A 74 -26.62 3.11 33.12
C ILE A 74 -25.27 3.82 32.94
N GLU A 75 -25.26 5.07 32.47
CA GLU A 75 -24.06 5.88 32.28
C GLU A 75 -23.26 5.97 33.59
N SER A 76 -23.94 6.29 34.72
CA SER A 76 -23.29 6.42 36.02
C SER A 76 -22.78 5.09 36.57
N LYS A 77 -23.54 4.00 36.40
CA LYS A 77 -23.20 2.66 36.92
C LYS A 77 -21.95 2.08 36.25
N TYR A 78 -21.84 2.25 34.95
CA TYR A 78 -20.78 1.62 34.13
C TYR A 78 -19.67 2.59 33.71
N SER A 79 -19.77 3.87 34.07
CA SER A 79 -18.84 4.92 33.66
C SER A 79 -18.73 5.02 32.11
N VAL A 80 -19.86 5.04 31.46
CA VAL A 80 -19.97 5.17 29.99
C VAL A 80 -20.73 6.45 29.63
N THR A 81 -20.57 6.90 28.38
CA THR A 81 -21.47 7.89 27.77
C THR A 81 -22.34 7.17 26.76
N LEU A 82 -23.66 7.36 26.83
CA LEU A 82 -24.62 6.74 25.92
C LEU A 82 -25.38 7.80 25.13
N GLU A 83 -25.72 7.48 23.90
CA GLU A 83 -26.59 8.28 23.04
C GLU A 83 -27.38 7.38 22.10
N LYS A 84 -28.68 7.66 21.96
CA LYS A 84 -29.51 7.06 20.93
C LYS A 84 -29.36 7.84 19.64
N GLU A 85 -28.89 7.19 18.60
CA GLU A 85 -28.83 7.73 17.25
C GLU A 85 -30.09 7.30 16.49
N HIS A 86 -30.87 8.27 16.04
CA HIS A 86 -32.06 8.04 15.24
C HIS A 86 -31.72 8.18 13.76
N PHE A 87 -32.02 7.17 12.96
CA PHE A 87 -31.77 7.19 11.52
C PHE A 87 -32.90 6.51 10.72
N ALA A 88 -32.95 6.83 9.43
CA ALA A 88 -33.85 6.18 8.48
C ALA A 88 -33.11 5.93 7.16
N GLY A 89 -33.29 4.77 6.57
CA GLY A 89 -32.84 4.43 5.21
C GLY A 89 -33.93 4.77 4.21
N ILE A 90 -33.56 5.45 3.11
CA ILE A 90 -34.45 5.80 2.00
C ILE A 90 -33.85 5.29 0.71
N GLU A 91 -34.66 4.65 -0.11
CA GLU A 91 -34.33 4.34 -1.50
C GLU A 91 -35.07 5.32 -2.42
N ASP A 92 -34.33 6.09 -3.21
CA ASP A 92 -34.87 7.00 -4.21
C ASP A 92 -34.25 6.66 -5.59
N GLY A 93 -34.93 5.82 -6.34
CA GLY A 93 -34.40 5.25 -7.56
C GLY A 93 -33.19 4.34 -7.32
N ASN A 94 -32.02 4.71 -7.83
CA ASN A 94 -30.75 4.00 -7.59
C ASN A 94 -29.95 4.57 -6.40
N MET A 95 -30.48 5.62 -5.75
CA MET A 95 -29.83 6.27 -4.63
C MET A 95 -30.30 5.69 -3.32
N ARG A 96 -29.39 5.39 -2.43
CA ARG A 96 -29.64 5.02 -1.04
C ARG A 96 -29.19 6.16 -0.13
N ILE A 97 -30.07 6.61 0.72
CA ILE A 97 -29.85 7.77 1.57
C ILE A 97 -30.04 7.34 3.02
N ARG A 98 -29.04 7.55 3.83
CA ARG A 98 -29.18 7.37 5.27
C ARG A 98 -29.36 8.73 5.93
N VAL A 99 -30.55 8.98 6.44
CA VAL A 99 -30.92 10.24 7.07
C VAL A 99 -30.83 10.09 8.58
N PHE A 100 -30.26 11.07 9.26
CA PHE A 100 -30.08 11.09 10.72
C PHE A 100 -30.76 12.30 11.35
N ALA A 101 -31.21 12.14 12.59
CA ALA A 101 -31.41 13.24 13.51
C ALA A 101 -30.05 13.65 14.12
N PRO A 102 -29.81 14.93 14.48
CA PRO A 102 -28.53 15.39 14.98
C PRO A 102 -28.14 14.77 16.32
N ASN A 103 -26.94 14.20 16.40
CA ASN A 103 -26.32 13.73 17.64
C ASN A 103 -25.82 14.91 18.49
N LYS A 104 -25.79 14.74 19.81
CA LYS A 104 -25.40 15.79 20.77
C LYS A 104 -24.16 15.43 21.60
N LYS A 105 -23.84 14.13 21.74
CA LYS A 105 -22.77 13.65 22.64
C LYS A 105 -21.71 12.80 21.94
N ILE A 106 -22.09 12.00 20.95
CA ILE A 106 -21.26 10.97 20.32
C ILE A 106 -21.36 11.12 18.79
N ASP A 107 -20.29 10.88 18.07
CA ASP A 107 -20.19 10.98 16.61
C ASP A 107 -20.72 12.31 16.06
N LEU A 108 -20.20 13.38 16.60
CA LEU A 108 -20.55 14.73 16.16
C LEU A 108 -20.00 14.97 14.76
N TYR A 109 -20.68 15.79 13.96
CA TYR A 109 -20.24 16.13 12.61
C TYR A 109 -19.54 17.50 12.56
N GLU A 110 -18.66 17.65 11.56
CA GLU A 110 -18.01 18.91 11.19
C GLU A 110 -18.65 19.47 9.93
N ILE A 111 -19.07 20.74 9.96
CA ILE A 111 -19.50 21.44 8.74
C ILE A 111 -18.26 21.82 7.92
N GLN A 112 -18.20 21.34 6.68
CA GLN A 112 -17.10 21.62 5.76
C GLN A 112 -17.36 22.88 4.91
N ASP A 113 -18.57 23.01 4.35
CA ASP A 113 -19.01 24.13 3.56
C ASP A 113 -20.45 24.48 3.91
N GLY A 114 -20.83 25.77 3.81
CA GLY A 114 -22.18 26.26 4.12
C GLY A 114 -22.37 26.55 5.60
N HIS A 115 -23.53 26.16 6.14
CA HIS A 115 -23.88 26.34 7.54
C HIS A 115 -24.70 25.14 8.10
N ASP A 116 -24.77 25.05 9.40
CA ASP A 116 -25.58 24.05 10.10
C ASP A 116 -27.08 24.29 9.92
N LEU A 117 -27.90 23.26 10.20
CA LEU A 117 -29.37 23.27 10.11
C LEU A 117 -30.00 24.42 10.90
N ARG A 118 -30.87 25.21 10.26
CA ARG A 118 -31.59 26.32 10.87
C ARG A 118 -33.10 26.23 10.74
N SER A 119 -33.58 25.45 9.77
CA SER A 119 -35.01 25.28 9.51
C SER A 119 -35.34 23.85 9.06
N ASP A 120 -36.61 23.46 9.23
CA ASP A 120 -37.10 22.14 8.81
C ASP A 120 -37.13 21.91 7.28
N SER A 121 -36.88 22.96 6.49
CA SER A 121 -36.73 22.85 5.04
C SER A 121 -35.27 22.70 4.57
N GLU A 122 -34.33 22.63 5.50
CA GLU A 122 -32.91 22.49 5.22
C GLU A 122 -32.44 21.09 5.54
N VAL A 123 -31.40 20.67 4.79
CA VAL A 123 -30.63 19.44 5.03
C VAL A 123 -29.14 19.75 4.89
N ILE A 124 -28.31 19.03 5.63
CA ILE A 124 -26.87 18.95 5.36
C ILE A 124 -26.56 17.55 4.82
N ILE A 125 -25.65 17.46 3.86
CA ILE A 125 -25.32 16.21 3.17
C ILE A 125 -23.82 15.88 3.30
N SER A 126 -23.45 14.60 3.14
CA SER A 126 -22.04 14.19 3.17
C SER A 126 -21.23 14.91 2.10
N ALA A 127 -20.02 15.36 2.49
CA ALA A 127 -19.18 16.20 1.65
C ALA A 127 -18.69 15.49 0.39
N GLY A 128 -18.43 14.18 0.45
CA GLY A 128 -17.99 13.39 -0.70
C GLY A 128 -19.06 13.26 -1.78
N TYR A 129 -20.31 13.05 -1.39
CA TYR A 129 -21.41 13.04 -2.34
C TYR A 129 -21.61 14.41 -3.00
N ALA A 130 -21.53 15.48 -2.22
CA ALA A 130 -21.67 16.84 -2.72
C ALA A 130 -20.57 17.18 -3.75
N GLU A 131 -19.32 16.83 -3.46
CA GLU A 131 -18.18 17.06 -4.38
C GLU A 131 -18.32 16.26 -5.68
N GLU A 132 -18.67 14.97 -5.61
CA GLU A 132 -18.77 14.08 -6.77
C GLU A 132 -19.94 14.47 -7.70
N ASN A 133 -21.06 14.91 -7.12
CA ASN A 133 -22.25 15.27 -7.89
C ASN A 133 -22.38 16.78 -8.15
N GLY A 134 -21.42 17.59 -7.71
CA GLY A 134 -21.39 19.04 -7.92
C GLY A 134 -22.54 19.78 -7.21
N VAL A 135 -23.02 19.26 -6.07
CA VAL A 135 -24.08 19.88 -5.24
C VAL A 135 -23.44 20.92 -4.31
N MET A 136 -23.95 22.11 -4.31
CA MET A 136 -23.45 23.21 -3.49
C MET A 136 -24.46 23.65 -2.42
N PRO A 137 -24.00 24.25 -1.31
CA PRO A 137 -24.92 24.91 -0.38
C PRO A 137 -25.79 25.95 -1.08
N GLY A 138 -27.12 25.83 -0.87
CA GLY A 138 -28.14 26.61 -1.57
C GLY A 138 -28.88 25.87 -2.67
N ASP A 139 -28.37 24.74 -3.15
CA ASP A 139 -29.04 23.91 -4.13
C ASP A 139 -30.22 23.13 -3.49
N SER A 140 -31.15 22.68 -4.34
CA SER A 140 -32.26 21.81 -3.92
C SER A 140 -31.94 20.34 -4.16
N ILE A 141 -32.29 19.51 -3.17
CA ILE A 141 -32.20 18.04 -3.25
C ILE A 141 -33.53 17.41 -2.86
N LYS A 142 -33.87 16.28 -3.48
CA LYS A 142 -35.05 15.50 -3.10
C LYS A 142 -34.65 14.35 -2.19
N ILE A 143 -35.37 14.19 -1.08
CA ILE A 143 -35.19 13.08 -0.15
C ILE A 143 -36.58 12.56 0.23
N GLY A 144 -36.86 11.29 -0.08
CA GLY A 144 -38.16 10.68 0.19
C GLY A 144 -39.34 11.37 -0.55
N GLY A 145 -39.05 11.95 -1.72
CA GLY A 145 -40.07 12.64 -2.56
C GLY A 145 -40.34 14.10 -2.15
N LYS A 146 -39.76 14.61 -1.04
CA LYS A 146 -39.84 15.99 -0.60
C LYS A 146 -38.57 16.77 -1.00
N GLU A 147 -38.74 18.04 -1.35
CA GLU A 147 -37.63 18.92 -1.77
C GLU A 147 -37.09 19.71 -0.57
N TYR A 148 -35.76 19.71 -0.42
CA TYR A 148 -35.04 20.42 0.65
C TYR A 148 -33.93 21.28 0.07
N THR A 149 -33.57 22.33 0.79
CA THR A 149 -32.40 23.16 0.47
C THR A 149 -31.18 22.62 1.20
N VAL A 150 -30.11 22.40 0.47
CA VAL A 150 -28.81 22.00 1.07
C VAL A 150 -28.22 23.17 1.82
N ALA A 151 -28.22 23.15 3.14
CA ALA A 151 -27.64 24.18 4.01
C ALA A 151 -26.13 24.14 4.05
N GLY A 152 -25.57 22.95 3.98
CA GLY A 152 -24.13 22.73 4.02
C GLY A 152 -23.75 21.28 3.78
N THR A 153 -22.44 21.06 3.80
CA THR A 153 -21.85 19.71 3.71
C THR A 153 -21.11 19.38 5.00
N PHE A 154 -21.03 18.10 5.34
CA PHE A 154 -20.45 17.66 6.61
C PHE A 154 -19.54 16.43 6.47
N LEU A 155 -18.66 16.25 7.47
CA LEU A 155 -17.93 15.02 7.76
C LEU A 155 -18.35 14.51 9.14
N ARG A 156 -18.36 13.18 9.32
CA ARG A 156 -18.56 12.55 10.64
C ARG A 156 -17.55 11.43 10.89
N PRO A 157 -17.16 11.20 12.16
CA PRO A 157 -16.00 10.36 12.47
C PRO A 157 -16.19 8.87 12.12
N ASP A 158 -17.40 8.34 12.29
CA ASP A 158 -17.72 6.94 11.99
C ASP A 158 -18.02 6.66 10.50
N TYR A 159 -17.90 7.68 9.63
CA TYR A 159 -18.08 7.57 8.16
C TYR A 159 -17.01 8.31 7.36
N LEU A 160 -15.80 8.47 7.87
CA LEU A 160 -14.70 9.00 7.06
C LEU A 160 -14.39 8.09 5.86
N TYR A 161 -14.57 6.79 6.01
CA TYR A 161 -14.60 5.82 4.91
C TYR A 161 -16.06 5.48 4.61
N MET A 162 -16.58 6.01 3.48
CA MET A 162 -18.00 5.97 3.14
C MET A 162 -18.39 4.63 2.52
N VAL A 163 -18.70 3.64 3.33
CA VAL A 163 -19.34 2.40 2.90
C VAL A 163 -20.74 2.28 3.53
N GLU A 164 -21.68 1.73 2.78
CA GLU A 164 -23.06 1.61 3.22
C GLU A 164 -23.20 0.51 4.27
N ASN A 165 -22.64 -0.67 4.00
CA ASN A 165 -22.72 -1.85 4.86
C ASN A 165 -21.35 -2.22 5.40
N GLU A 166 -21.33 -3.00 6.48
CA GLU A 166 -20.08 -3.50 7.09
C GLU A 166 -19.34 -4.49 6.17
N SER A 167 -20.07 -5.14 5.28
CA SER A 167 -19.57 -6.09 4.28
C SER A 167 -18.98 -5.42 3.04
N ASP A 168 -19.23 -4.12 2.83
CA ASP A 168 -18.71 -3.39 1.69
C ASP A 168 -17.21 -3.13 1.87
N ASP A 169 -16.41 -3.52 0.89
CA ASP A 169 -14.97 -3.31 0.91
C ASP A 169 -14.54 -1.96 0.34
N TYR A 170 -15.40 -1.31 -0.48
CA TYR A 170 -15.07 -0.05 -1.15
C TYR A 170 -16.23 0.93 -1.15
N LYS A 171 -15.89 2.22 -1.05
CA LYS A 171 -16.86 3.30 -1.02
C LYS A 171 -17.73 3.34 -2.28
N ASN A 172 -18.97 3.76 -2.10
CA ASN A 172 -19.91 3.98 -3.19
C ASN A 172 -20.63 5.31 -3.03
N VAL A 173 -19.96 6.41 -3.35
CA VAL A 173 -20.52 7.77 -3.29
C VAL A 173 -21.45 8.12 -4.46
N THR A 174 -21.55 7.27 -5.47
CA THR A 174 -22.46 7.50 -6.59
C THR A 174 -23.87 7.03 -6.32
N SER A 175 -24.07 6.09 -5.39
CA SER A 175 -25.38 5.53 -5.07
C SER A 175 -25.71 5.54 -3.58
N PHE A 176 -24.81 6.02 -2.72
CA PHE A 176 -25.04 6.12 -1.28
C PHE A 176 -24.52 7.44 -0.72
N PHE A 177 -25.31 8.10 0.14
CA PHE A 177 -24.87 9.26 0.89
C PHE A 177 -25.62 9.42 2.22
N LEU A 178 -25.06 10.28 3.09
CA LEU A 178 -25.64 10.61 4.38
C LEU A 178 -26.29 12.00 4.33
N ALA A 179 -27.39 12.15 5.06
CA ALA A 179 -28.04 13.44 5.27
C ALA A 179 -28.44 13.61 6.72
N TYR A 180 -28.44 14.84 7.22
CA TYR A 180 -29.05 15.23 8.49
C TYR A 180 -30.21 16.18 8.21
N MET A 181 -31.29 16.00 9.00
CA MET A 181 -32.44 16.90 9.08
C MET A 181 -32.57 17.40 10.52
N THR A 182 -33.35 18.48 10.74
CA THR A 182 -33.69 18.88 12.11
C THR A 182 -34.44 17.74 12.82
N GLU A 183 -34.33 17.69 14.14
CA GLU A 183 -35.02 16.69 14.98
C GLU A 183 -36.54 16.68 14.73
N ASN A 184 -37.13 17.88 14.51
CA ASN A 184 -38.55 18.03 14.20
C ASN A 184 -38.92 17.44 12.84
N GLU A 185 -38.16 17.77 11.83
CA GLU A 185 -38.42 17.29 10.45
C GLU A 185 -38.20 15.77 10.35
N PHE A 186 -37.13 15.25 10.96
CA PHE A 186 -36.88 13.81 11.03
C PHE A 186 -38.05 13.06 11.67
N SER A 187 -38.51 13.53 12.86
CA SER A 187 -39.62 12.93 13.57
C SER A 187 -40.94 13.02 12.78
N SER A 188 -41.15 14.11 12.04
CA SER A 188 -42.34 14.29 11.19
C SER A 188 -42.36 13.31 9.99
N CYS A 189 -41.19 13.03 9.40
CA CYS A 189 -41.08 12.17 8.22
C CYS A 189 -41.01 10.68 8.58
N PHE A 190 -40.29 10.32 9.67
CA PHE A 190 -39.91 8.95 9.97
C PHE A 190 -40.33 8.47 11.37
N GLY A 191 -40.98 9.32 12.18
CA GLY A 191 -41.27 9.01 13.58
C GLY A 191 -39.98 8.86 14.40
N THR A 192 -39.83 7.73 15.07
CA THR A 192 -38.59 7.42 15.81
C THR A 192 -37.48 6.87 14.89
N GLY A 193 -37.84 6.42 13.68
CA GLY A 193 -36.91 5.74 12.79
C GLY A 193 -36.33 4.45 13.39
N SER A 194 -35.18 4.05 12.90
CA SER A 194 -34.35 2.99 13.50
C SER A 194 -33.44 3.61 14.55
N ILE A 195 -33.09 2.86 15.59
CA ILE A 195 -32.28 3.33 16.71
C ILE A 195 -31.01 2.50 16.81
N ASN A 196 -29.86 3.20 16.73
CA ASN A 196 -28.59 2.67 17.16
C ASN A 196 -28.24 3.26 18.55
N ASN A 197 -27.80 2.43 19.47
CA ASN A 197 -27.28 2.92 20.74
C ASN A 197 -25.76 3.07 20.60
N LYS A 198 -25.27 4.29 20.72
CA LYS A 198 -23.85 4.64 20.66
C LYS A 198 -23.28 4.68 22.07
N VAL A 199 -22.06 4.18 22.25
CA VAL A 199 -21.38 4.18 23.55
C VAL A 199 -19.94 4.63 23.43
N ILE A 200 -19.51 5.49 24.38
CA ILE A 200 -18.10 5.78 24.63
C ILE A 200 -17.72 5.18 26.00
N TYR A 201 -16.71 4.32 26.00
CA TYR A 201 -16.13 3.74 27.20
C TYR A 201 -15.09 4.67 27.83
N SER A 202 -15.06 4.70 29.17
CA SER A 202 -13.98 5.33 29.91
C SER A 202 -12.95 4.28 30.34
N ASP A 203 -11.77 4.72 30.79
CA ASP A 203 -10.73 3.83 31.33
C ASP A 203 -11.18 2.96 32.51
N LYS A 204 -12.31 3.29 33.12
CA LYS A 204 -12.90 2.58 34.29
C LYS A 204 -14.02 1.63 33.91
N THR A 205 -14.39 1.57 32.64
CA THR A 205 -15.51 0.77 32.16
C THR A 205 -15.13 -0.71 32.11
N ASP A 206 -15.93 -1.55 32.73
CA ASP A 206 -15.92 -2.99 32.45
C ASP A 206 -16.90 -3.27 31.30
N GLU A 207 -16.35 -3.33 30.09
CA GLU A 207 -17.11 -3.58 28.88
C GLU A 207 -17.91 -4.88 28.94
N THR A 208 -17.32 -5.94 29.48
CA THR A 208 -17.98 -7.25 29.57
C THR A 208 -19.19 -7.20 30.52
N ALA A 209 -19.04 -6.55 31.65
CA ALA A 209 -20.16 -6.37 32.60
C ALA A 209 -21.26 -5.48 32.00
N PHE A 210 -20.89 -4.41 31.31
CA PHE A 210 -21.84 -3.53 30.62
C PHE A 210 -22.64 -4.30 29.55
N ARG A 211 -21.96 -5.01 28.64
CA ARG A 211 -22.61 -5.78 27.55
C ARG A 211 -23.56 -6.85 28.11
N ARG A 212 -23.11 -7.57 29.13
CA ARG A 212 -23.94 -8.60 29.77
C ARG A 212 -25.21 -8.03 30.36
N GLN A 213 -25.11 -6.91 31.09
CA GLN A 213 -26.28 -6.25 31.70
C GLN A 213 -27.25 -5.73 30.64
N ILE A 214 -26.73 -5.06 29.60
CA ILE A 214 -27.59 -4.59 28.50
C ILE A 214 -28.29 -5.78 27.81
N ASN A 215 -27.62 -6.89 27.64
CA ASN A 215 -28.25 -8.06 27.06
C ASN A 215 -29.33 -8.67 27.98
N GLU A 216 -29.09 -8.74 29.29
CA GLU A 216 -30.06 -9.26 30.27
C GLU A 216 -31.33 -8.40 30.36
N ASP A 217 -31.20 -7.06 30.31
CA ASP A 217 -32.31 -6.13 30.51
C ASP A 217 -33.08 -5.78 29.22
N TYR A 218 -32.35 -5.72 28.08
CA TYR A 218 -32.87 -5.16 26.82
C TYR A 218 -32.71 -6.09 25.60
N PHE A 219 -32.10 -7.27 25.75
CA PHE A 219 -31.89 -8.27 24.69
C PHE A 219 -31.11 -7.67 23.49
N MET A 220 -29.80 -7.62 23.60
CA MET A 220 -28.90 -7.10 22.56
C MET A 220 -29.07 -7.90 21.26
N SER A 221 -29.44 -7.23 20.17
CA SER A 221 -29.59 -7.85 18.84
C SER A 221 -28.33 -7.72 17.97
N GLY A 222 -27.50 -6.70 18.23
CA GLY A 222 -26.24 -6.48 17.52
C GLY A 222 -25.27 -5.64 18.36
N TYR A 223 -23.99 -5.83 18.13
CA TYR A 223 -22.92 -5.06 18.77
C TYR A 223 -21.75 -4.92 17.81
N LEU A 224 -21.26 -3.72 17.57
CA LEU A 224 -20.13 -3.40 16.71
C LEU A 224 -19.16 -2.49 17.43
N ALA A 225 -18.02 -3.03 17.85
CA ALA A 225 -16.95 -2.21 18.40
C ALA A 225 -16.30 -1.35 17.31
N ALA A 226 -15.88 -0.13 17.63
CA ALA A 226 -15.17 0.75 16.70
C ALA A 226 -13.93 0.09 16.09
N ALA A 227 -13.23 -0.73 16.86
CA ALA A 227 -12.07 -1.51 16.39
C ALA A 227 -12.40 -2.58 15.33
N ASN A 228 -13.68 -2.92 15.14
CA ASN A 228 -14.17 -3.86 14.13
C ASN A 228 -15.03 -3.17 13.07
N ASN A 229 -15.20 -1.85 13.16
CA ASN A 229 -15.94 -1.07 12.18
C ASN A 229 -15.01 -0.57 11.07
N LYS A 230 -15.12 -1.13 9.90
CA LYS A 230 -14.27 -0.81 8.73
C LYS A 230 -14.32 0.69 8.35
N ARG A 231 -15.47 1.36 8.58
CA ARG A 231 -15.62 2.81 8.36
C ARG A 231 -14.67 3.64 9.22
N ILE A 232 -14.26 3.10 10.36
CA ILE A 232 -13.37 3.73 11.35
C ILE A 232 -11.94 3.23 11.18
N THR A 233 -11.73 1.90 11.16
CA THR A 233 -10.39 1.29 11.19
C THR A 233 -9.59 1.56 9.92
N PHE A 234 -10.26 1.65 8.77
CA PHE A 234 -9.62 1.82 7.47
C PHE A 234 -8.71 3.05 7.40
N VAL A 235 -9.03 4.12 8.14
CA VAL A 235 -8.20 5.35 8.21
C VAL A 235 -6.80 5.02 8.74
N HIS A 236 -6.73 4.28 9.85
CA HIS A 236 -5.45 3.90 10.46
C HIS A 236 -4.75 2.77 9.69
N GLU A 237 -5.49 1.78 9.25
CA GLU A 237 -4.96 0.64 8.47
C GLU A 237 -4.25 1.12 7.21
N GLN A 238 -4.87 1.97 6.42
CA GLN A 238 -4.27 2.53 5.22
C GLN A 238 -3.07 3.44 5.54
N ALA A 239 -3.17 4.27 6.57
CA ALA A 239 -2.08 5.13 7.00
C ALA A 239 -0.85 4.31 7.46
N ASP A 240 -1.07 3.26 8.22
CA ASP A 240 -0.01 2.35 8.67
C ASP A 240 0.62 1.59 7.51
N MET A 241 -0.18 1.21 6.51
CA MET A 241 0.32 0.62 5.28
C MET A 241 1.25 1.57 4.52
N PHE A 242 0.93 2.87 4.44
CA PHE A 242 1.83 3.88 3.88
C PHE A 242 3.13 4.01 4.68
N ILE A 243 3.06 4.07 6.01
CA ILE A 243 4.22 4.16 6.90
C ILE A 243 5.12 2.92 6.73
N MET A 244 4.54 1.72 6.74
CA MET A 244 5.28 0.47 6.60
C MET A 244 5.94 0.36 5.21
N SER A 245 5.22 0.71 4.15
CA SER A 245 5.76 0.79 2.80
C SER A 245 6.94 1.75 2.70
N SER A 246 6.89 2.88 3.43
CA SER A 246 7.99 3.84 3.45
C SER A 246 9.30 3.24 3.99
N TRP A 247 9.24 2.50 5.10
CA TRP A 247 10.41 1.82 5.67
C TRP A 247 10.99 0.75 4.74
N PHE A 248 10.12 0.02 4.05
CA PHE A 248 10.53 -0.96 3.05
C PHE A 248 11.30 -0.30 1.89
N ILE A 249 10.77 0.81 1.38
CA ILE A 249 11.40 1.62 0.33
C ILE A 249 12.78 2.12 0.79
N LEU A 250 12.90 2.57 2.04
CA LEU A 250 14.15 3.09 2.60
C LEU A 250 15.28 2.04 2.64
N VAL A 251 14.95 0.76 2.76
CA VAL A 251 15.96 -0.32 2.79
C VAL A 251 16.47 -0.64 1.38
N ILE A 252 15.58 -0.77 0.41
CA ILE A 252 15.91 -1.30 -0.93
C ILE A 252 16.62 -0.27 -1.81
N PHE A 253 16.09 0.94 -1.89
CA PHE A 253 16.54 1.93 -2.87
C PHE A 253 17.93 2.54 -2.59
N PRO A 254 18.36 2.82 -1.36
CA PRO A 254 19.69 3.34 -1.10
C PRO A 254 20.83 2.41 -1.49
N MET A 255 20.62 1.10 -1.56
CA MET A 255 21.65 0.15 -1.96
C MET A 255 22.31 0.52 -3.31
N LEU A 256 21.51 0.94 -4.29
CA LEU A 256 22.01 1.38 -5.61
C LEU A 256 22.92 2.60 -5.45
N THR A 257 22.48 3.59 -4.70
CA THR A 257 23.23 4.85 -4.52
C THR A 257 24.55 4.60 -3.78
N VAL A 258 24.55 3.78 -2.75
CA VAL A 258 25.76 3.36 -2.03
C VAL A 258 26.73 2.64 -2.97
N ALA A 259 26.25 1.69 -3.78
CA ALA A 259 27.08 0.98 -4.75
C ALA A 259 27.72 1.95 -5.75
N LEU A 260 26.95 2.91 -6.26
CA LEU A 260 27.41 3.93 -7.21
C LEU A 260 28.49 4.84 -6.59
N VAL A 261 28.26 5.34 -5.39
CA VAL A 261 29.26 6.16 -4.64
C VAL A 261 30.55 5.37 -4.40
N CYS A 262 30.46 4.11 -3.98
CA CYS A 262 31.63 3.24 -3.76
C CYS A 262 32.45 3.04 -5.04
N ILE A 263 31.80 2.85 -6.18
CA ILE A 263 32.47 2.68 -7.48
C ILE A 263 33.22 3.93 -7.87
N LEU A 264 32.57 5.10 -7.72
CA LEU A 264 33.21 6.38 -8.05
C LEU A 264 34.47 6.64 -7.22
N LEU A 265 34.33 6.49 -5.89
CA LEU A 265 35.45 6.71 -5.00
C LEU A 265 36.62 5.77 -5.33
N GLY A 266 36.31 4.52 -5.61
CA GLY A 266 37.33 3.56 -6.05
C GLY A 266 38.05 3.97 -7.34
N ARG A 267 37.37 4.65 -8.25
CA ARG A 267 37.96 5.17 -9.50
C ARG A 267 38.85 6.39 -9.21
N ARG A 268 38.33 7.34 -8.44
CA ARG A 268 39.06 8.54 -8.09
C ARG A 268 40.37 8.22 -7.40
N ILE A 269 40.36 7.28 -6.44
CA ILE A 269 41.54 6.85 -5.76
C ILE A 269 42.54 6.20 -6.72
N ARG A 270 42.06 5.38 -7.66
CA ARG A 270 42.89 4.81 -8.72
C ARG A 270 43.49 5.86 -9.64
N ALA A 271 42.74 6.87 -10.03
CA ALA A 271 43.26 7.97 -10.85
C ALA A 271 44.32 8.81 -10.14
N GLU A 272 44.21 8.96 -8.81
CA GLU A 272 45.10 9.75 -7.98
C GLU A 272 46.18 8.87 -7.24
N GLN A 273 46.31 7.56 -7.57
CA GLN A 273 47.14 6.63 -6.81
C GLN A 273 48.63 7.05 -6.75
N LYS A 274 49.20 7.59 -7.85
CA LYS A 274 50.55 8.10 -7.87
C LYS A 274 50.77 9.26 -6.89
N LEU A 275 49.80 10.21 -6.88
CA LEU A 275 49.82 11.33 -5.94
C LEU A 275 49.65 10.89 -4.49
N ILE A 276 48.76 9.93 -4.25
CA ILE A 276 48.54 9.35 -2.91
C ILE A 276 49.83 8.65 -2.46
N GLY A 277 50.49 7.91 -3.34
CA GLY A 277 51.80 7.28 -3.10
C GLY A 277 52.87 8.32 -2.74
N THR A 278 52.95 9.42 -3.49
CA THR A 278 53.88 10.52 -3.21
C THR A 278 53.60 11.18 -1.85
N LEU A 279 52.36 11.47 -1.52
CA LEU A 279 51.96 12.02 -0.23
C LEU A 279 52.25 11.07 0.92
N SER A 280 52.05 9.77 0.72
CA SER A 280 52.38 8.73 1.68
C SER A 280 53.90 8.61 1.89
N ALA A 281 54.68 8.70 0.81
CA ALA A 281 56.16 8.70 0.86
C ALA A 281 56.72 9.97 1.56
N LEU A 282 56.02 11.10 1.45
CA LEU A 282 56.34 12.34 2.16
C LEU A 282 55.90 12.37 3.63
N GLY A 283 55.40 11.21 4.16
CA GLY A 283 55.06 11.09 5.58
C GLY A 283 53.64 11.47 5.96
N TYR A 284 52.73 11.70 4.98
CA TYR A 284 51.32 11.91 5.31
C TYR A 284 50.71 10.63 5.87
N GLU A 285 50.07 10.74 7.03
CA GLU A 285 49.35 9.63 7.67
C GLU A 285 48.23 9.07 6.76
N LYS A 286 48.18 7.75 6.62
CA LYS A 286 47.10 7.07 5.86
C LYS A 286 45.70 7.47 6.37
N SER A 287 45.56 7.71 7.68
CA SER A 287 44.33 8.15 8.35
C SER A 287 43.83 9.51 7.81
N LYS A 288 44.75 10.49 7.64
CA LYS A 288 44.42 11.82 7.09
C LYS A 288 43.98 11.74 5.62
N LEU A 289 44.67 10.88 4.84
CA LEU A 289 44.30 10.64 3.43
C LEU A 289 42.95 9.94 3.33
N MET A 290 42.68 8.92 4.16
CA MET A 290 41.35 8.25 4.22
C MET A 290 40.24 9.25 4.49
N ARG A 291 40.36 10.07 5.56
CA ARG A 291 39.35 11.07 5.90
C ARG A 291 39.16 12.07 4.76
N HIS A 292 40.21 12.54 4.11
CA HIS A 292 40.15 13.48 3.00
C HIS A 292 39.32 12.92 1.82
N TYR A 293 39.63 11.70 1.38
CA TYR A 293 38.93 11.11 0.24
C TYR A 293 37.50 10.67 0.57
N SER A 294 37.21 10.27 1.81
CA SER A 294 35.85 9.89 2.22
C SER A 294 34.90 11.07 2.34
N LEU A 295 35.40 12.29 2.63
CA LEU A 295 34.59 13.51 2.69
C LEU A 295 33.85 13.83 1.38
N PHE A 296 34.40 13.38 0.25
CA PHE A 296 33.69 13.57 -1.05
C PHE A 296 32.40 12.79 -1.15
N ALA A 297 32.25 11.72 -0.39
CA ALA A 297 31.02 10.92 -0.37
C ALA A 297 29.89 11.60 0.40
N LEU A 298 30.17 12.61 1.23
CA LEU A 298 29.14 13.38 1.91
C LEU A 298 28.30 14.22 0.93
N ILE A 299 28.90 14.67 -0.19
CA ILE A 299 28.27 15.59 -1.13
C ILE A 299 26.94 15.06 -1.66
N PRO A 300 26.86 13.84 -2.27
CA PRO A 300 25.59 13.34 -2.77
C PRO A 300 24.59 13.05 -1.66
N GLY A 301 25.03 12.69 -0.45
CA GLY A 301 24.14 12.48 0.70
C GLY A 301 23.53 13.80 1.18
N VAL A 302 24.35 14.82 1.44
CA VAL A 302 23.86 16.13 1.91
C VAL A 302 23.05 16.84 0.83
N ALA A 303 23.56 16.93 -0.41
CA ALA A 303 22.86 17.59 -1.49
C ALA A 303 21.59 16.84 -1.88
N GLY A 304 21.62 15.51 -1.92
CA GLY A 304 20.45 14.68 -2.18
C GLY A 304 19.39 14.86 -1.09
N GLY A 305 19.77 14.82 0.20
CA GLY A 305 18.84 15.03 1.32
C GLY A 305 18.20 16.42 1.33
N LEU A 306 18.97 17.47 1.04
CA LEU A 306 18.44 18.83 0.92
C LEU A 306 17.44 18.94 -0.25
N LEU A 307 17.79 18.40 -1.42
CA LEU A 307 16.90 18.37 -2.58
C LEU A 307 15.63 17.58 -2.31
N THR A 308 15.76 16.44 -1.59
CA THR A 308 14.60 15.64 -1.16
C THR A 308 13.68 16.42 -0.27
N SER A 309 14.21 17.12 0.76
CA SER A 309 13.39 17.90 1.68
C SER A 309 12.66 19.03 0.96
N ALA A 310 13.34 19.71 0.05
CA ALA A 310 12.71 20.76 -0.77
C ALA A 310 11.62 20.19 -1.72
N ALA A 311 11.88 19.06 -2.35
CA ALA A 311 10.91 18.39 -3.22
C ALA A 311 9.72 17.83 -2.43
N ALA A 312 9.96 17.28 -1.23
CA ALA A 312 8.91 16.75 -0.37
C ALA A 312 7.93 17.84 0.08
N ILE A 313 8.41 19.04 0.43
CA ILE A 313 7.53 20.16 0.80
C ILE A 313 6.57 20.53 -0.35
N ILE A 314 7.03 20.42 -1.59
CA ILE A 314 6.22 20.77 -2.78
C ILE A 314 5.27 19.62 -3.16
N LEU A 315 5.74 18.37 -3.03
CA LEU A 315 5.03 17.19 -3.56
C LEU A 315 4.22 16.43 -2.52
N SER A 316 4.38 16.71 -1.21
CA SER A 316 3.67 15.97 -0.16
C SER A 316 2.15 16.10 -0.26
N THR A 317 1.63 17.32 -0.46
CA THR A 317 0.18 17.53 -0.60
C THR A 317 -0.38 16.88 -1.87
N PRO A 318 0.15 17.10 -3.09
CA PRO A 318 -0.34 16.40 -4.28
C PRO A 318 -0.22 14.87 -4.21
N PHE A 319 0.81 14.36 -3.55
CA PHE A 319 0.97 12.91 -3.38
C PHE A 319 0.02 12.37 -2.31
N GLY A 320 -0.08 13.04 -1.17
CA GLY A 320 -0.97 12.64 -0.08
C GLY A 320 -2.44 12.65 -0.53
N SER A 321 -2.85 13.62 -1.33
CA SER A 321 -4.21 13.66 -1.87
C SER A 321 -4.56 12.49 -2.79
N LEU A 322 -3.59 11.83 -3.43
CA LEU A 322 -3.84 10.60 -4.18
C LEU A 322 -4.24 9.43 -3.24
N GLY A 323 -3.74 9.44 -2.01
CA GLY A 323 -4.11 8.46 -0.98
C GLY A 323 -5.43 8.77 -0.28
N LEU A 324 -6.07 9.90 -0.57
CA LEU A 324 -7.35 10.28 0.03
C LEU A 324 -8.56 9.95 -0.86
N ALA A 325 -8.35 9.34 -2.01
CA ALA A 325 -9.41 9.05 -2.97
C ALA A 325 -10.53 8.16 -2.39
N ASP A 326 -10.20 7.33 -1.40
CA ASP A 326 -11.14 6.41 -0.77
C ASP A 326 -11.93 7.02 0.40
N TYR A 327 -11.56 8.21 0.85
CA TYR A 327 -12.19 8.87 1.99
C TYR A 327 -13.19 9.95 1.56
N GLU A 328 -14.00 10.37 2.52
CA GLU A 328 -14.66 11.66 2.44
C GLU A 328 -13.60 12.79 2.29
N PRO A 329 -13.92 13.96 1.75
CA PRO A 329 -12.95 15.00 1.41
C PRO A 329 -12.31 15.65 2.65
N MET A 330 -11.60 14.84 3.43
CA MET A 330 -10.82 15.30 4.58
C MET A 330 -9.60 16.11 4.13
N LYS A 331 -9.12 17.02 5.00
CA LYS A 331 -8.02 17.96 4.71
C LYS A 331 -6.83 17.74 5.66
N PRO A 332 -6.14 16.58 5.62
CA PRO A 332 -4.97 16.36 6.46
C PRO A 332 -3.81 17.28 6.08
N GLU A 333 -3.02 17.65 7.07
CA GLU A 333 -1.80 18.42 6.85
C GLU A 333 -0.63 17.47 6.55
N PHE A 334 -0.11 17.53 5.32
CA PHE A 334 1.03 16.74 4.88
C PHE A 334 2.35 17.47 5.14
N ASN A 335 2.69 17.68 6.41
CA ASN A 335 3.86 18.40 6.84
C ASN A 335 5.09 17.49 6.97
N LEU A 336 6.27 17.95 6.49
CA LEU A 336 7.53 17.24 6.69
C LEU A 336 8.04 17.47 8.12
N PRO A 337 8.10 16.43 9.00
CA PRO A 337 8.64 16.61 10.33
C PRO A 337 10.13 17.00 10.29
N VAL A 338 10.52 17.96 11.12
CA VAL A 338 11.91 18.50 11.14
C VAL A 338 12.94 17.39 11.40
N TRP A 339 12.62 16.46 12.28
CA TRP A 339 13.53 15.35 12.59
C TRP A 339 13.72 14.40 11.37
N VAL A 340 12.67 14.18 10.55
CA VAL A 340 12.76 13.39 9.31
C VAL A 340 13.64 14.10 8.30
N ALA A 341 13.47 15.42 8.14
CA ALA A 341 14.33 16.23 7.27
C ALA A 341 15.80 16.15 7.68
N ILE A 342 16.10 16.30 8.97
CA ILE A 342 17.48 16.17 9.51
C ILE A 342 18.01 14.74 9.31
N ALA A 343 17.23 13.73 9.66
CA ALA A 343 17.62 12.33 9.51
C ALA A 343 17.92 11.98 8.04
N GLY A 344 17.08 12.42 7.11
CA GLY A 344 17.28 12.18 5.68
C GLY A 344 18.46 12.92 5.06
N ILE A 345 19.02 13.93 5.71
CA ILE A 345 20.30 14.55 5.32
C ILE A 345 21.47 13.81 5.97
N VAL A 346 21.38 13.55 7.28
CA VAL A 346 22.48 13.02 8.09
C VAL A 346 22.73 11.53 7.83
N ILE A 347 21.66 10.72 7.79
CA ILE A 347 21.79 9.25 7.68
C ILE A 347 22.43 8.83 6.34
N PRO A 348 21.93 9.28 5.16
CA PRO A 348 22.59 8.94 3.90
C PRO A 348 24.01 9.47 3.80
N ALA A 349 24.26 10.70 4.28
CA ALA A 349 25.61 11.25 4.30
C ALA A 349 26.57 10.39 5.13
N LEU A 350 26.14 9.91 6.31
CA LEU A 350 26.91 8.99 7.15
C LEU A 350 27.12 7.64 6.48
N ILE A 351 26.09 7.05 5.91
CA ILE A 351 26.17 5.76 5.20
C ILE A 351 27.19 5.85 4.07
N TYR A 352 27.11 6.91 3.24
CA TYR A 352 28.04 7.10 2.14
C TYR A 352 29.45 7.37 2.63
N TYR A 353 29.62 8.14 3.70
CA TYR A 353 30.90 8.37 4.31
C TYR A 353 31.53 7.09 4.84
N ILE A 354 30.80 6.26 5.57
CA ILE A 354 31.27 4.98 6.11
C ILE A 354 31.60 4.02 4.97
N ALA A 355 30.74 3.88 3.98
CA ALA A 355 30.98 3.04 2.81
C ALA A 355 32.24 3.48 2.05
N ALA A 356 32.44 4.79 1.89
CA ALA A 356 33.59 5.38 1.30
C ALA A 356 34.85 5.12 2.12
N LEU A 357 34.77 5.31 3.44
CA LEU A 357 35.88 5.07 4.37
C LEU A 357 36.38 3.61 4.29
N LEU A 358 35.46 2.65 4.29
CA LEU A 358 35.78 1.23 4.15
C LEU A 358 36.46 0.93 2.80
N ARG A 359 35.94 1.56 1.74
CA ARG A 359 36.53 1.39 0.39
C ARG A 359 37.90 2.00 0.26
N VAL A 360 38.11 3.23 0.78
CA VAL A 360 39.37 3.94 0.79
C VAL A 360 40.39 3.19 1.65
N ARG A 361 39.99 2.72 2.83
CA ARG A 361 40.83 1.91 3.72
C ARG A 361 41.39 0.68 3.00
N ARG A 362 40.52 -0.05 2.28
CA ARG A 362 40.93 -1.25 1.53
C ARG A 362 41.88 -0.92 0.39
N LEU A 363 41.75 0.23 -0.26
CA LEU A 363 42.66 0.65 -1.35
C LEU A 363 44.02 1.18 -0.83
N LEU A 364 44.04 1.89 0.31
CA LEU A 364 45.24 2.43 0.93
C LEU A 364 45.99 1.41 1.81
N SER A 365 45.44 0.20 1.99
CA SER A 365 46.18 -0.90 2.67
C SER A 365 47.27 -1.53 1.79
N GLU A 366 47.25 -1.24 0.49
CA GLU A 366 48.32 -1.67 -0.43
C GLU A 366 49.65 -0.96 -0.18
N ASP A 367 50.74 -1.60 -0.59
CA ASP A 367 52.11 -1.05 -0.40
C ASP A 367 52.30 0.28 -1.12
N THR A 368 52.99 1.22 -0.45
CA THR A 368 53.31 2.56 -0.97
C THR A 368 54.06 2.49 -2.31
N VAL A 369 54.91 1.47 -2.50
CA VAL A 369 55.63 1.24 -3.75
C VAL A 369 54.72 0.91 -4.91
N LYS A 370 53.69 0.07 -4.66
CA LYS A 370 52.68 -0.26 -5.69
C LYS A 370 51.80 0.96 -6.03
N LEU A 371 51.55 1.81 -5.05
CA LEU A 371 50.83 3.08 -5.26
C LEU A 371 51.62 4.03 -6.14
N LEU A 372 52.91 4.21 -5.87
CA LEU A 372 53.81 5.04 -6.69
C LEU A 372 53.98 4.50 -8.11
N ALA A 373 54.06 3.18 -8.27
CA ALA A 373 54.15 2.54 -9.58
C ALA A 373 52.83 2.59 -10.39
N GLY A 374 51.72 3.04 -9.77
CA GLY A 374 50.41 3.08 -10.44
C GLY A 374 49.82 1.70 -10.70
N GLN A 375 50.23 0.67 -9.98
CA GLN A 375 49.87 -0.74 -10.19
C GLN A 375 48.74 -1.27 -9.30
N VAL A 376 48.20 -0.46 -8.42
CA VAL A 376 47.08 -0.89 -7.55
C VAL A 376 45.83 -1.17 -8.34
N GLY A 377 45.34 -2.39 -8.23
CA GLY A 377 44.16 -2.85 -8.98
C GLY A 377 44.42 -3.30 -10.41
N ASN A 378 45.70 -3.27 -10.82
CA ASN A 378 46.16 -3.89 -12.05
C ASN A 378 46.79 -5.26 -11.73
N ASP A 379 46.07 -6.08 -10.95
CA ASP A 379 46.44 -7.48 -10.83
C ASP A 379 46.43 -8.05 -12.23
N GLY A 380 47.58 -8.31 -12.81
CA GLY A 380 47.85 -8.88 -14.13
C GLY A 380 47.28 -10.29 -14.35
N LYS A 381 46.30 -10.69 -13.57
CA LYS A 381 45.39 -11.78 -13.88
C LYS A 381 44.47 -11.33 -15.00
N SER A 382 45.05 -11.07 -16.20
CA SER A 382 44.34 -11.29 -17.45
C SER A 382 43.89 -12.75 -17.38
N ARG A 383 42.79 -13.00 -16.72
CA ARG A 383 42.12 -14.28 -16.71
C ARG A 383 41.89 -14.57 -18.18
N ARG A 384 42.56 -15.63 -18.69
CA ARG A 384 42.26 -16.29 -19.97
C ARG A 384 40.80 -16.80 -19.91
N ILE A 385 39.83 -15.86 -19.93
CA ILE A 385 38.44 -16.17 -19.87
C ILE A 385 37.96 -16.28 -21.31
N LEU A 386 37.62 -17.51 -21.67
CA LEU A 386 36.94 -17.96 -22.87
C LEU A 386 37.58 -17.60 -24.21
N SER A 387 38.65 -18.31 -24.56
CA SER A 387 39.01 -18.54 -25.93
C SER A 387 38.03 -19.56 -26.59
N ARG A 388 36.76 -19.24 -26.70
CA ARG A 388 35.87 -19.91 -27.66
C ARG A 388 36.23 -19.39 -29.05
N LYS A 389 36.96 -20.19 -29.81
CA LYS A 389 37.50 -19.86 -31.16
C LYS A 389 36.44 -19.37 -32.17
N LYS A 390 35.13 -19.58 -31.93
CA LYS A 390 34.05 -19.33 -32.91
C LYS A 390 33.15 -18.13 -32.59
N ALA A 391 33.38 -17.32 -31.52
CA ALA A 391 32.51 -16.18 -31.23
C ALA A 391 32.96 -14.91 -31.99
N PRO A 392 32.04 -14.08 -32.52
CA PRO A 392 32.39 -12.83 -33.20
C PRO A 392 33.14 -11.88 -32.29
N VAL A 393 34.13 -11.16 -32.83
CA VAL A 393 35.03 -10.24 -32.09
C VAL A 393 34.26 -9.28 -31.20
N ARG A 394 33.13 -8.77 -31.67
CA ARG A 394 32.26 -7.85 -30.92
C ARG A 394 31.71 -8.46 -29.61
N ARG A 395 31.26 -9.73 -29.61
CA ARG A 395 30.81 -10.44 -28.41
C ARG A 395 31.96 -10.71 -27.44
N LYS A 396 33.14 -11.10 -27.96
CA LYS A 396 34.32 -11.30 -27.10
C LYS A 396 34.73 -10.01 -26.40
N PHE A 397 34.71 -8.88 -27.13
CA PHE A 397 35.03 -7.56 -26.56
C PHE A 397 34.01 -7.17 -25.50
N ALA A 398 32.70 -7.31 -25.75
CA ALA A 398 31.64 -6.99 -24.80
C ALA A 398 31.75 -7.80 -23.48
N VAL A 399 31.92 -9.12 -23.59
CA VAL A 399 32.09 -9.99 -22.41
C VAL A 399 33.37 -9.66 -21.66
N ARG A 400 34.51 -9.40 -22.36
CA ARG A 400 35.76 -8.99 -21.72
C ARG A 400 35.63 -7.66 -20.99
N GLN A 401 34.86 -6.72 -21.52
CA GLN A 401 34.62 -5.41 -20.91
C GLN A 401 33.74 -5.53 -19.64
N LEU A 402 32.73 -6.41 -19.66
CA LEU A 402 31.89 -6.67 -18.49
C LEU A 402 32.66 -7.31 -17.35
N ILE A 403 33.46 -8.34 -17.65
CA ILE A 403 34.24 -9.07 -16.65
C ILE A 403 35.42 -8.22 -16.16
N GLY A 404 36.01 -7.38 -17.02
CA GLY A 404 37.10 -6.49 -16.68
C GLY A 404 36.73 -5.34 -15.72
N SER A 405 35.42 -5.03 -15.62
CA SER A 405 34.90 -3.98 -14.73
C SER A 405 33.65 -4.46 -13.97
N PRO A 406 33.78 -5.46 -13.07
CA PRO A 406 32.61 -6.11 -12.45
C PRO A 406 31.76 -5.13 -11.63
N GLY A 407 32.36 -4.19 -10.92
CA GLY A 407 31.59 -3.19 -10.16
C GLY A 407 30.74 -2.27 -11.02
N ARG A 408 31.22 -1.89 -12.22
CA ARG A 408 30.42 -1.10 -13.16
C ARG A 408 29.28 -1.92 -13.73
N SER A 409 29.57 -3.15 -14.16
CA SER A 409 28.56 -4.06 -14.68
C SER A 409 27.46 -4.34 -13.66
N PHE A 410 27.82 -4.47 -12.39
CA PHE A 410 26.89 -4.63 -11.29
C PHE A 410 25.96 -3.41 -11.12
N VAL A 411 26.48 -2.16 -11.20
CA VAL A 411 25.63 -0.97 -11.08
C VAL A 411 24.68 -0.83 -12.27
N ILE A 412 25.14 -1.13 -13.49
CA ILE A 412 24.25 -1.12 -14.66
C ILE A 412 23.15 -2.19 -14.52
N PHE A 413 23.55 -3.39 -14.10
CA PHE A 413 22.61 -4.47 -13.80
C PHE A 413 21.59 -4.04 -12.74
N LEU A 414 22.08 -3.48 -11.63
CA LEU A 414 21.23 -3.06 -10.52
C LEU A 414 20.27 -1.92 -10.90
N GLY A 415 20.69 -1.00 -11.78
CA GLY A 415 19.83 0.06 -12.30
C GLY A 415 18.69 -0.46 -13.18
N ILE A 416 19.00 -1.43 -14.07
CA ILE A 416 18.00 -2.11 -14.89
C ILE A 416 17.08 -2.96 -14.01
N PHE A 417 17.66 -3.71 -13.07
CA PHE A 417 16.95 -4.52 -12.11
C PHE A 417 15.92 -3.72 -11.31
N LEU A 418 16.33 -2.60 -10.69
CA LEU A 418 15.41 -1.77 -9.90
C LEU A 418 14.34 -1.11 -10.75
N GLY A 419 14.68 -0.64 -11.95
CA GLY A 419 13.68 -0.10 -12.87
C GLY A 419 12.64 -1.13 -13.28
N ALA A 420 13.08 -2.34 -13.64
CA ALA A 420 12.18 -3.46 -13.96
C ALA A 420 11.39 -3.92 -12.73
N PHE A 421 12.01 -3.97 -11.56
CA PHE A 421 11.39 -4.33 -10.30
C PHE A 421 10.21 -3.41 -9.96
N ILE A 422 10.41 -2.09 -9.99
CA ILE A 422 9.35 -1.13 -9.61
C ILE A 422 8.18 -1.21 -10.58
N VAL A 423 8.46 -1.26 -11.88
CA VAL A 423 7.42 -1.35 -12.92
C VAL A 423 6.68 -2.69 -12.85
N ALA A 424 7.40 -3.80 -12.64
CA ALA A 424 6.81 -5.13 -12.49
C ALA A 424 5.95 -5.23 -11.21
N PHE A 425 6.40 -4.62 -10.11
CA PHE A 425 5.65 -4.59 -8.87
C PHE A 425 4.31 -3.86 -9.03
N ALA A 426 4.30 -2.70 -9.71
CA ALA A 426 3.07 -1.97 -10.03
C ALA A 426 2.10 -2.82 -10.88
N PHE A 427 2.59 -3.49 -11.91
CA PHE A 427 1.75 -4.40 -12.71
C PHE A 427 1.31 -5.64 -11.94
N SER A 428 2.17 -6.22 -11.09
CA SER A 428 1.81 -7.38 -10.28
C SER A 428 0.69 -7.04 -9.29
N PHE A 429 0.68 -5.83 -8.76
CA PHE A 429 -0.40 -5.34 -7.91
C PHE A 429 -1.74 -5.29 -8.69
N ILE A 430 -1.74 -4.66 -9.88
CA ILE A 430 -2.92 -4.62 -10.76
C ILE A 430 -3.44 -6.03 -11.08
N ASP A 431 -2.52 -6.93 -11.46
CA ASP A 431 -2.87 -8.28 -11.87
C ASP A 431 -3.40 -9.10 -10.69
N SER A 432 -2.85 -8.89 -9.49
CA SER A 432 -3.30 -9.56 -8.26
C SER A 432 -4.70 -9.13 -7.87
N VAL A 433 -5.00 -7.83 -7.92
CA VAL A 433 -6.36 -7.31 -7.65
C VAL A 433 -7.37 -7.87 -8.66
N LYS A 434 -7.03 -7.89 -9.96
CA LYS A 434 -7.90 -8.49 -10.98
C LYS A 434 -8.11 -9.99 -10.78
N ALA A 435 -7.10 -10.70 -10.28
CA ALA A 435 -7.20 -12.13 -10.02
C ALA A 435 -8.15 -12.44 -8.85
N VAL A 436 -8.30 -11.53 -7.89
CA VAL A 436 -9.29 -11.63 -6.81
C VAL A 436 -10.70 -11.79 -7.39
N GLY A 437 -11.15 -10.86 -8.23
CA GLY A 437 -12.49 -10.91 -8.82
C GLY A 437 -12.75 -12.19 -9.63
N ALA A 438 -11.74 -12.65 -10.39
CA ALA A 438 -11.86 -13.88 -11.17
C ALA A 438 -11.93 -15.16 -10.33
N GLN A 439 -11.25 -15.19 -9.17
CA GLN A 439 -11.23 -16.35 -8.28
C GLN A 439 -12.45 -16.37 -7.35
N ALA A 440 -12.91 -15.22 -6.88
CA ALA A 440 -14.06 -15.10 -5.99
C ALA A 440 -15.26 -15.90 -6.51
N HIS A 441 -15.63 -15.67 -7.76
CA HIS A 441 -16.75 -16.38 -8.39
C HIS A 441 -16.60 -17.93 -8.38
N SER A 442 -15.39 -18.45 -8.49
CA SER A 442 -15.14 -19.90 -8.48
C SER A 442 -15.11 -20.52 -7.07
N GLU A 443 -14.81 -19.72 -6.06
CA GLU A 443 -14.66 -20.17 -4.67
C GLU A 443 -15.98 -20.08 -3.89
N PHE A 444 -16.83 -19.08 -4.18
CA PHE A 444 -18.13 -18.95 -3.52
C PHE A 444 -19.12 -20.05 -3.90
N GLY A 445 -19.23 -20.40 -5.16
CA GLY A 445 -20.19 -21.39 -5.64
C GLY A 445 -20.90 -20.96 -6.91
N SER A 446 -22.12 -21.46 -7.12
CA SER A 446 -22.93 -21.16 -8.31
C SER A 446 -24.08 -20.18 -8.06
N PHE A 447 -24.22 -19.65 -6.83
CA PHE A 447 -25.22 -18.63 -6.57
C PHE A 447 -24.85 -17.28 -7.21
N ARG A 448 -25.86 -16.54 -7.61
CA ARG A 448 -25.70 -15.17 -8.14
C ARG A 448 -26.09 -14.11 -7.13
N TYR A 449 -26.94 -14.45 -6.17
CA TYR A 449 -27.48 -13.55 -5.18
C TYR A 449 -27.49 -14.20 -3.81
N GLU A 450 -27.00 -13.49 -2.82
CA GLU A 450 -27.16 -13.79 -1.40
C GLU A 450 -28.00 -12.67 -0.79
N TYR A 451 -29.21 -13.02 -0.32
CA TYR A 451 -30.14 -12.10 0.32
C TYR A 451 -29.97 -12.23 1.83
N ILE A 452 -29.46 -11.21 2.49
CA ILE A 452 -29.37 -11.14 3.95
C ILE A 452 -30.65 -10.51 4.47
N LEU A 453 -31.42 -11.26 5.26
CA LEU A 453 -32.71 -10.83 5.79
C LEU A 453 -32.52 -10.04 7.08
N ASN A 454 -33.40 -9.07 7.34
CA ASN A 454 -33.40 -8.26 8.56
C ASN A 454 -33.93 -9.00 9.79
N SER A 455 -34.53 -10.17 9.63
CA SER A 455 -35.09 -11.00 10.69
C SER A 455 -34.89 -12.48 10.42
N LEU A 456 -34.83 -13.25 11.52
CA LEU A 456 -34.88 -14.71 11.44
C LEU A 456 -36.25 -15.18 10.94
N LYS A 457 -36.24 -16.10 10.00
CA LYS A 457 -37.44 -16.79 9.49
C LYS A 457 -37.32 -18.28 9.78
N ASP A 458 -38.45 -18.94 10.00
CA ASP A 458 -38.51 -20.38 10.26
C ASP A 458 -38.84 -21.17 9.01
N GLY A 459 -38.30 -22.40 8.91
CA GLY A 459 -38.62 -23.34 7.84
C GLY A 459 -37.71 -23.20 6.62
N LYS A 460 -38.30 -23.16 5.43
CA LYS A 460 -37.58 -23.08 4.15
C LYS A 460 -38.12 -21.92 3.32
N PRO A 461 -37.23 -21.19 2.61
CA PRO A 461 -37.67 -20.16 1.67
C PRO A 461 -38.48 -20.79 0.51
N GLU A 462 -39.39 -20.02 -0.06
CA GLU A 462 -40.18 -20.49 -1.24
C GLU A 462 -39.31 -20.78 -2.44
N LYS A 463 -38.24 -20.03 -2.61
CA LYS A 463 -37.20 -20.18 -3.64
C LYS A 463 -35.83 -19.95 -3.05
N GLY A 464 -34.82 -20.59 -3.63
CA GLY A 464 -33.43 -20.49 -3.14
C GLY A 464 -33.12 -21.50 -2.05
N GLU A 465 -31.94 -21.38 -1.47
CA GLU A 465 -31.42 -22.23 -0.41
C GLU A 465 -31.27 -21.44 0.88
N ALA A 466 -31.81 -21.98 1.97
CA ALA A 466 -31.73 -21.35 3.29
C ALA A 466 -30.32 -21.38 3.86
N VAL A 467 -29.90 -20.27 4.43
CA VAL A 467 -28.65 -20.13 5.16
C VAL A 467 -28.92 -19.50 6.52
N PHE A 468 -28.25 -20.04 7.51
CA PHE A 468 -28.19 -19.44 8.84
C PHE A 468 -26.80 -18.84 9.04
N ALA A 469 -26.70 -17.54 9.29
CA ALA A 469 -25.42 -16.86 9.42
C ALA A 469 -25.47 -15.86 10.58
N LEU A 470 -24.66 -16.10 11.62
CA LEU A 470 -24.53 -15.19 12.73
C LEU A 470 -23.08 -14.82 13.00
N PRO A 471 -22.80 -13.56 13.35
CA PRO A 471 -21.46 -13.12 13.70
C PRO A 471 -21.08 -13.56 15.11
N TYR A 472 -19.84 -14.02 15.24
CA TYR A 472 -19.20 -14.39 16.49
C TYR A 472 -17.84 -13.70 16.63
N GLU A 473 -17.26 -13.71 17.79
CA GLU A 473 -15.93 -13.18 18.05
C GLU A 473 -15.05 -14.17 18.83
N ASP A 474 -13.74 -14.08 18.63
CA ASP A 474 -12.78 -14.81 19.45
C ASP A 474 -12.43 -14.04 20.74
N ASN A 475 -11.50 -14.57 21.53
CA ASN A 475 -11.05 -13.93 22.79
C ASN A 475 -10.28 -12.62 22.56
N GLN A 476 -9.90 -12.31 21.33
CA GLN A 476 -9.26 -11.06 20.93
C GLN A 476 -10.25 -10.09 20.25
N SER A 477 -11.56 -10.41 20.33
CA SER A 477 -12.64 -9.66 19.66
C SER A 477 -12.54 -9.59 18.14
N ARG A 478 -11.80 -10.54 17.51
CA ARG A 478 -11.77 -10.66 16.07
C ARG A 478 -13.03 -11.37 15.60
N ARG A 479 -13.70 -10.81 14.60
CA ARG A 479 -15.00 -11.30 14.12
C ARG A 479 -14.87 -12.35 13.05
N PHE A 480 -15.85 -13.24 13.01
CA PHE A 480 -16.10 -14.20 11.96
C PHE A 480 -17.59 -14.57 11.95
N THR A 481 -18.06 -15.27 10.93
CA THR A 481 -19.44 -15.70 10.83
C THR A 481 -19.53 -17.21 11.01
N LEU A 482 -20.40 -17.66 11.90
CA LEU A 482 -20.85 -19.06 11.97
C LEU A 482 -21.96 -19.24 10.93
N MET A 483 -21.68 -20.03 9.90
CA MET A 483 -22.58 -20.27 8.79
C MET A 483 -23.12 -21.69 8.81
N GLY A 484 -24.42 -21.82 8.86
CA GLY A 484 -25.16 -23.09 8.75
C GLY A 484 -25.75 -23.26 7.36
N LEU A 485 -25.41 -24.38 6.70
CA LEU A 485 -25.88 -24.72 5.37
C LEU A 485 -26.76 -25.98 5.40
N ASP A 486 -27.75 -26.08 4.53
CA ASP A 486 -28.46 -27.33 4.32
C ASP A 486 -27.52 -28.36 3.66
N ASN A 487 -27.64 -29.65 4.07
CA ASN A 487 -26.73 -30.70 3.59
C ASN A 487 -26.73 -30.88 2.08
N ASN A 488 -27.86 -30.63 1.45
CA ASN A 488 -28.08 -30.78 0.02
C ASN A 488 -27.77 -29.50 -0.77
N THR A 489 -27.14 -28.50 -0.15
CA THR A 489 -26.80 -27.24 -0.84
C THR A 489 -25.97 -27.50 -2.09
N LYS A 490 -26.38 -26.89 -3.20
CA LYS A 490 -25.67 -26.93 -4.49
C LYS A 490 -25.10 -25.57 -4.86
N LEU A 491 -25.63 -24.52 -4.27
CA LEU A 491 -25.27 -23.15 -4.58
C LEU A 491 -23.96 -22.73 -3.90
N TRP A 492 -23.66 -23.27 -2.73
CA TRP A 492 -22.38 -23.00 -2.02
C TRP A 492 -21.29 -24.04 -2.35
N ASN A 493 -20.06 -23.59 -2.55
CA ASN A 493 -18.93 -24.47 -2.83
C ASN A 493 -18.33 -25.02 -1.52
N LYS A 494 -18.48 -26.32 -1.28
CA LYS A 494 -17.96 -27.02 -0.10
C LYS A 494 -16.66 -27.81 -0.37
N THR A 495 -15.89 -27.41 -1.37
CA THR A 495 -14.65 -28.10 -1.73
C THR A 495 -13.55 -27.81 -0.72
N LEU A 496 -13.02 -28.87 -0.09
CA LEU A 496 -11.89 -28.78 0.82
C LEU A 496 -10.58 -28.48 0.06
N THR A 497 -9.59 -27.96 0.77
CA THR A 497 -8.23 -27.80 0.24
C THR A 497 -7.60 -29.12 -0.21
N SER A 498 -8.08 -30.27 0.32
CA SER A 498 -7.71 -31.63 -0.13
C SER A 498 -8.36 -32.05 -1.46
N GLY A 499 -9.36 -31.30 -1.97
CA GLY A 499 -10.14 -31.63 -3.17
C GLY A 499 -11.39 -32.48 -2.91
N GLU A 500 -11.66 -32.86 -1.66
CA GLU A 500 -12.87 -33.57 -1.25
C GLU A 500 -14.00 -32.58 -0.94
N THR A 501 -15.25 -33.05 -0.87
CA THR A 501 -16.39 -32.21 -0.44
C THR A 501 -16.58 -32.31 1.06
N ALA A 502 -16.77 -31.21 1.76
CA ALA A 502 -16.99 -31.15 3.20
C ALA A 502 -18.34 -31.79 3.58
N ASP A 503 -18.35 -32.62 4.60
CA ASP A 503 -19.55 -33.19 5.26
C ASP A 503 -20.00 -32.24 6.38
N THR A 504 -20.72 -31.20 5.99
CA THR A 504 -21.20 -30.20 6.94
C THR A 504 -22.25 -30.71 7.91
N GLU A 505 -22.85 -31.89 7.66
CA GLU A 505 -23.83 -32.53 8.57
C GLU A 505 -23.18 -32.97 9.88
N ASN A 506 -21.95 -33.48 9.79
CA ASN A 506 -21.29 -34.07 10.94
C ASN A 506 -20.13 -33.26 11.52
N GLY A 507 -19.58 -32.33 10.76
CA GLY A 507 -18.36 -31.61 11.12
C GLY A 507 -18.47 -30.09 11.11
N PHE A 508 -17.40 -29.44 11.65
CA PHE A 508 -17.15 -28.00 11.56
C PHE A 508 -15.97 -27.77 10.65
N TYR A 509 -16.16 -26.91 9.69
CA TYR A 509 -15.17 -26.58 8.67
C TYR A 509 -14.89 -25.10 8.70
N ILE A 510 -13.64 -24.71 8.49
CA ILE A 510 -13.24 -23.29 8.39
C ILE A 510 -12.87 -22.96 6.95
N THR A 511 -12.96 -21.70 6.60
CA THR A 511 -12.47 -21.19 5.30
C THR A 511 -10.95 -21.01 5.34
N THR A 512 -10.30 -20.95 4.17
CA THR A 512 -8.86 -20.66 4.09
C THR A 512 -8.53 -19.27 4.66
N LEU A 513 -9.39 -18.30 4.49
CA LEU A 513 -9.21 -16.99 5.11
C LEU A 513 -9.27 -17.06 6.63
N PHE A 514 -10.21 -17.84 7.19
CA PHE A 514 -10.30 -18.06 8.63
C PHE A 514 -9.02 -18.72 9.18
N GLU A 515 -8.51 -19.75 8.48
CA GLU A 515 -7.26 -20.43 8.86
C GLU A 515 -6.09 -19.44 8.97
N GLU A 516 -5.94 -18.54 8.00
CA GLU A 516 -4.86 -17.55 7.97
C GLU A 516 -5.02 -16.46 9.06
N ILE A 517 -6.24 -15.95 9.27
CA ILE A 517 -6.48 -14.88 10.26
C ILE A 517 -6.35 -15.39 11.70
N PHE A 518 -6.91 -16.55 11.99
CA PHE A 518 -7.01 -17.08 13.37
C PHE A 518 -5.89 -18.07 13.73
N GLY A 519 -5.13 -18.54 12.75
CA GLY A 519 -4.05 -19.52 12.95
C GLY A 519 -4.55 -20.87 13.44
N VAL A 520 -5.77 -21.26 13.03
CA VAL A 520 -6.44 -22.52 13.46
C VAL A 520 -6.43 -23.50 12.30
N HIS A 521 -6.01 -24.74 12.57
CA HIS A 521 -5.85 -25.77 11.55
C HIS A 521 -6.80 -26.94 11.74
N LYS A 522 -6.90 -27.80 10.74
CA LYS A 522 -7.65 -29.05 10.83
C LYS A 522 -7.19 -29.88 12.03
N GLY A 523 -8.15 -30.28 12.90
CA GLY A 523 -7.94 -31.08 14.10
C GLY A 523 -7.85 -30.26 15.39
N ASP A 524 -7.68 -28.95 15.31
CA ASP A 524 -7.62 -28.04 16.45
C ASP A 524 -9.02 -27.81 17.06
N SER A 525 -9.03 -27.42 18.32
CA SER A 525 -10.23 -26.93 19.00
C SER A 525 -10.20 -25.41 19.05
N PHE A 526 -11.27 -24.77 18.62
CA PHE A 526 -11.41 -23.32 18.60
C PHE A 526 -12.53 -22.89 19.54
N THR A 527 -12.20 -21.95 20.45
CA THR A 527 -13.15 -21.36 21.39
C THR A 527 -13.50 -19.96 20.95
N PHE A 528 -14.78 -19.66 20.91
CA PHE A 528 -15.34 -18.37 20.51
C PHE A 528 -16.56 -18.03 21.35
N ARG A 529 -17.01 -16.80 21.28
CA ARG A 529 -18.16 -16.31 22.04
C ARG A 529 -19.18 -15.60 21.18
N SER A 530 -20.43 -15.68 21.58
CA SER A 530 -21.50 -14.88 21.00
C SER A 530 -21.25 -13.40 21.21
N ILE A 531 -21.43 -12.59 20.18
CA ILE A 531 -21.29 -11.14 20.28
C ILE A 531 -22.34 -10.54 21.23
N ALA A 532 -23.55 -11.09 21.24
CA ALA A 532 -24.67 -10.60 22.08
C ALA A 532 -24.59 -11.12 23.52
N THR A 533 -24.47 -12.43 23.72
CA THR A 533 -24.58 -13.05 25.06
C THR A 533 -23.24 -13.25 25.76
N LEU A 534 -22.14 -13.17 25.04
CA LEU A 534 -20.77 -13.48 25.49
C LEU A 534 -20.58 -14.93 25.97
N ASP A 535 -21.51 -15.82 25.63
CA ASP A 535 -21.40 -17.23 25.95
C ASP A 535 -20.31 -17.89 25.11
N GLU A 536 -19.39 -18.56 25.78
CA GLU A 536 -18.31 -19.28 25.12
C GLU A 536 -18.77 -20.63 24.57
N LYS A 537 -18.34 -20.93 23.37
CA LYS A 537 -18.52 -22.21 22.68
C LYS A 537 -17.19 -22.72 22.19
N THR A 538 -17.01 -24.04 22.19
CA THR A 538 -15.80 -24.67 21.66
C THR A 538 -16.18 -25.74 20.64
N VAL A 539 -15.58 -25.66 19.46
CA VAL A 539 -15.79 -26.62 18.36
C VAL A 539 -14.46 -27.21 17.93
N ARG A 540 -14.48 -28.45 17.42
CA ARG A 540 -13.32 -29.08 16.80
C ARG A 540 -13.40 -28.89 15.29
N ILE A 541 -12.30 -28.47 14.66
CA ILE A 541 -12.24 -28.22 13.22
C ILE A 541 -11.90 -29.52 12.47
N ASP A 542 -12.79 -29.94 11.58
CA ASP A 542 -12.67 -31.21 10.82
C ASP A 542 -11.99 -31.01 9.46
N GLY A 543 -11.95 -29.77 8.91
CA GLY A 543 -11.25 -29.49 7.67
C GLY A 543 -11.30 -28.03 7.27
N VAL A 544 -10.62 -27.69 6.15
CA VAL A 544 -10.51 -26.35 5.61
C VAL A 544 -11.12 -26.31 4.21
N ILE A 545 -12.12 -25.46 4.01
CA ILE A 545 -12.79 -25.21 2.73
C ILE A 545 -12.03 -24.12 1.98
N LYS A 546 -11.87 -24.33 0.68
CA LYS A 546 -11.20 -23.37 -0.19
C LYS A 546 -12.08 -22.14 -0.41
N ASN A 547 -11.92 -21.13 0.42
CA ASN A 547 -12.53 -19.80 0.29
C ASN A 547 -11.59 -18.77 0.95
N GLY A 548 -11.01 -17.90 0.13
CA GLY A 548 -10.06 -16.86 0.54
C GLY A 548 -10.71 -15.48 0.76
N TYR A 549 -12.04 -15.38 0.77
CA TYR A 549 -12.75 -14.09 0.75
C TYR A 549 -13.57 -13.83 1.99
N GLN A 550 -13.95 -14.88 2.70
CA GLN A 550 -14.82 -14.78 3.86
C GLN A 550 -14.32 -15.64 5.01
N SER A 551 -14.38 -15.07 6.20
CA SER A 551 -13.93 -15.74 7.43
C SER A 551 -15.10 -16.45 8.08
N TYR A 552 -15.31 -17.74 7.72
CA TYR A 552 -16.44 -18.52 8.16
C TYR A 552 -16.03 -19.79 8.92
N ILE A 553 -16.87 -20.15 9.91
CA ILE A 553 -16.99 -21.53 10.39
C ILE A 553 -18.28 -22.09 9.80
N LEU A 554 -18.19 -23.16 9.01
CA LEU A 554 -19.30 -23.80 8.32
C LEU A 554 -19.68 -25.11 8.98
N THR A 555 -20.99 -25.33 9.13
CA THR A 555 -21.58 -26.58 9.65
C THR A 555 -22.99 -26.76 9.08
N SER A 556 -23.77 -27.73 9.58
CA SER A 556 -25.18 -27.82 9.22
C SER A 556 -25.98 -26.69 9.86
N ARG A 557 -27.10 -26.30 9.20
CA ARG A 557 -28.00 -25.27 9.71
C ARG A 557 -28.54 -25.62 11.10
N GLU A 558 -28.87 -26.87 11.33
CA GLU A 558 -29.33 -27.37 12.64
C GLU A 558 -28.28 -27.14 13.73
N LYS A 559 -27.01 -27.56 13.50
CA LYS A 559 -25.93 -27.36 14.48
C LYS A 559 -25.60 -25.90 14.73
N ALA A 560 -25.61 -25.08 13.69
CA ALA A 560 -25.35 -23.65 13.84
C ALA A 560 -26.43 -22.97 14.69
N ALA A 561 -27.70 -23.30 14.44
CA ALA A 561 -28.82 -22.84 15.24
C ALA A 561 -28.77 -23.34 16.69
N GLU A 562 -28.46 -24.61 16.92
CA GLU A 562 -28.29 -25.20 18.26
C GLU A 562 -27.20 -24.49 19.08
N ILE A 563 -26.02 -24.25 18.45
CA ILE A 563 -24.93 -23.48 19.09
C ILE A 563 -25.40 -22.09 19.49
N SER A 564 -26.23 -21.46 18.65
CA SER A 564 -26.76 -20.13 18.86
C SER A 564 -27.94 -20.10 19.82
N GLY A 565 -28.44 -21.25 20.29
CA GLY A 565 -29.58 -21.37 21.17
C GLY A 565 -30.92 -21.03 20.50
N LEU A 566 -31.00 -21.20 19.18
CA LEU A 566 -32.15 -20.88 18.35
C LEU A 566 -32.79 -22.16 17.79
N ASP A 567 -33.99 -22.02 17.18
CA ASP A 567 -34.68 -23.14 16.57
C ASP A 567 -33.88 -23.72 15.38
N SER A 568 -33.85 -25.04 15.25
CA SER A 568 -33.08 -25.77 14.28
C SER A 568 -33.46 -25.50 12.81
N GLU A 569 -34.66 -24.99 12.54
CA GLU A 569 -35.13 -24.69 11.19
C GLU A 569 -35.03 -23.21 10.80
N CYS A 570 -34.47 -22.34 11.67
CA CYS A 570 -34.39 -20.91 11.36
C CYS A 570 -33.31 -20.59 10.29
N TYR A 571 -33.54 -19.50 9.57
CA TYR A 571 -32.62 -18.94 8.60
C TYR A 571 -32.72 -17.42 8.55
N ASN A 572 -31.65 -16.75 8.18
CA ASN A 572 -31.60 -15.28 7.99
C ASN A 572 -30.86 -14.87 6.72
N ALA A 573 -30.51 -15.81 5.86
CA ALA A 573 -30.03 -15.52 4.52
C ALA A 573 -30.55 -16.54 3.52
N VAL A 574 -30.60 -16.15 2.23
CA VAL A 574 -31.07 -17.02 1.15
C VAL A 574 -30.13 -16.89 -0.05
N LEU A 575 -29.58 -18.02 -0.49
CA LEU A 575 -28.80 -18.10 -1.73
C LEU A 575 -29.72 -18.40 -2.90
N SER A 576 -29.51 -17.72 -4.02
CA SER A 576 -30.27 -17.92 -5.25
C SER A 576 -29.44 -17.70 -6.51
N ASP A 577 -29.74 -18.40 -7.57
CA ASP A 577 -29.22 -18.18 -8.93
C ASP A 577 -30.14 -17.26 -9.76
N GLU A 578 -31.35 -16.95 -9.23
CA GLU A 578 -32.33 -16.05 -9.83
C GLU A 578 -32.60 -14.85 -8.92
N VAL A 579 -33.09 -13.75 -9.49
CA VAL A 579 -33.57 -12.60 -8.71
C VAL A 579 -34.84 -13.00 -7.96
N LEU A 580 -34.81 -12.80 -6.63
CA LEU A 580 -35.97 -13.04 -5.76
C LEU A 580 -36.69 -11.71 -5.47
N ASP A 581 -38.01 -11.76 -5.36
CA ASP A 581 -38.87 -10.60 -5.11
C ASP A 581 -39.10 -10.44 -3.59
N TYR A 582 -38.07 -10.06 -2.88
CA TYR A 582 -38.18 -9.64 -1.49
C TYR A 582 -38.47 -8.15 -1.43
N LYS A 583 -39.24 -7.72 -0.42
CA LYS A 583 -39.43 -6.29 -0.18
C LYS A 583 -38.20 -5.67 0.47
N SER A 584 -37.96 -4.39 0.19
CA SER A 584 -36.81 -3.67 0.75
C SER A 584 -36.79 -3.63 2.30
N ASP A 585 -37.98 -3.74 2.93
CA ASP A 585 -38.14 -3.80 4.38
C ASP A 585 -37.85 -5.19 4.98
N GLU A 586 -37.70 -6.21 4.16
CA GLU A 586 -37.37 -7.59 4.57
C GLU A 586 -35.88 -7.92 4.45
N ILE A 587 -35.11 -7.09 3.72
CA ILE A 587 -33.72 -7.35 3.36
C ILE A 587 -32.81 -6.31 4.02
N THR A 588 -31.73 -6.76 4.60
CA THR A 588 -30.64 -5.88 5.06
C THR A 588 -29.67 -5.60 3.91
N GLU A 589 -29.35 -6.62 3.10
CA GLU A 589 -28.35 -6.53 2.05
C GLU A 589 -28.58 -7.57 0.95
N ILE A 590 -28.13 -7.25 -0.26
CA ILE A 590 -28.05 -8.20 -1.39
C ILE A 590 -26.60 -8.22 -1.88
N ILE A 591 -25.93 -9.33 -1.69
CA ILE A 591 -24.60 -9.56 -2.25
C ILE A 591 -24.76 -10.29 -3.59
N SER A 592 -24.17 -9.77 -4.66
CA SER A 592 -24.25 -10.38 -5.99
C SER A 592 -22.84 -10.62 -6.57
N ASP A 593 -22.76 -11.45 -7.60
CA ASP A 593 -21.55 -11.66 -8.38
C ASP A 593 -20.97 -10.34 -8.93
N LYS A 594 -21.84 -9.39 -9.29
CA LYS A 594 -21.46 -8.04 -9.74
C LYS A 594 -20.95 -7.13 -8.63
N THR A 595 -21.33 -7.38 -7.38
CA THR A 595 -20.86 -6.60 -6.24
C THR A 595 -19.35 -6.66 -6.15
N TYR A 596 -18.77 -7.85 -6.25
CA TYR A 596 -17.32 -8.04 -6.21
C TYR A 596 -16.59 -7.45 -7.43
N GLU A 597 -17.18 -7.58 -8.64
CA GLU A 597 -16.61 -6.93 -9.84
C GLU A 597 -16.58 -5.41 -9.68
N THR A 598 -17.69 -4.82 -9.20
CA THR A 598 -17.79 -3.38 -8.97
C THR A 598 -16.82 -2.90 -7.88
N GLN A 599 -16.68 -3.66 -6.81
CA GLN A 599 -15.73 -3.37 -5.73
C GLN A 599 -14.28 -3.38 -6.26
N MET A 600 -13.90 -4.37 -7.09
CA MET A 600 -12.57 -4.43 -7.68
C MET A 600 -12.31 -3.28 -8.67
N ASP A 601 -13.30 -2.91 -9.47
CA ASP A 601 -13.19 -1.77 -10.39
C ASP A 601 -13.06 -0.43 -9.63
N ASN A 602 -13.78 -0.27 -8.54
CA ASN A 602 -13.66 0.90 -7.66
C ASN A 602 -12.26 0.96 -7.03
N MET A 603 -11.75 -0.15 -6.50
CA MET A 603 -10.38 -0.25 -5.98
C MET A 603 -9.34 0.13 -7.03
N MET A 604 -9.48 -0.39 -8.25
CA MET A 604 -8.57 -0.07 -9.36
C MET A 604 -8.62 1.41 -9.75
N THR A 605 -9.78 2.02 -9.67
CA THR A 605 -9.97 3.45 -9.96
C THR A 605 -9.31 4.31 -8.89
N SER A 606 -9.54 4.01 -7.62
CA SER A 606 -8.96 4.72 -6.48
C SER A 606 -7.43 4.62 -6.43
N MET A 607 -6.89 3.42 -6.63
CA MET A 607 -5.44 3.19 -6.57
C MET A 607 -4.69 3.54 -7.87
N GLY A 608 -5.41 3.79 -8.97
CA GLY A 608 -4.82 4.02 -10.29
C GLY A 608 -3.77 5.13 -10.29
N GLY A 609 -4.01 6.24 -9.60
CA GLY A 609 -3.08 7.36 -9.48
C GLY A 609 -1.74 6.96 -8.85
N LEU A 610 -1.77 6.21 -7.76
CA LEU A 610 -0.58 5.69 -7.08
C LEU A 610 0.21 4.72 -7.96
N ILE A 611 -0.48 3.80 -8.63
CA ILE A 611 0.14 2.82 -9.51
C ILE A 611 0.88 3.51 -10.67
N TYR A 612 0.27 4.49 -11.33
CA TYR A 612 0.93 5.26 -12.38
C TYR A 612 2.13 6.05 -11.85
N ALA A 613 2.04 6.61 -10.64
CA ALA A 613 3.17 7.27 -9.99
C ALA A 613 4.35 6.29 -9.80
N PHE A 614 4.12 5.08 -9.31
CA PHE A 614 5.15 4.04 -9.19
C PHE A 614 5.81 3.70 -10.54
N MET A 615 5.02 3.55 -11.59
CA MET A 615 5.54 3.26 -12.94
C MET A 615 6.46 4.39 -13.46
N ILE A 616 6.06 5.65 -13.30
CA ILE A 616 6.86 6.82 -13.69
C ILE A 616 8.16 6.87 -12.91
N ILE A 617 8.12 6.60 -11.61
CA ILE A 617 9.29 6.59 -10.74
C ILE A 617 10.26 5.47 -11.13
N GLY A 618 9.77 4.26 -11.38
CA GLY A 618 10.57 3.15 -11.87
C GLY A 618 11.33 3.51 -13.16
N MET A 619 10.65 4.20 -14.08
CA MET A 619 11.25 4.70 -15.31
C MET A 619 12.35 5.75 -15.02
N ILE A 620 12.09 6.71 -14.13
CA ILE A 620 13.07 7.75 -13.74
C ILE A 620 14.30 7.12 -13.07
N VAL A 621 14.11 6.19 -12.13
CA VAL A 621 15.21 5.47 -11.45
C VAL A 621 16.08 4.72 -12.46
N CYS A 622 15.47 4.01 -13.41
CA CYS A 622 16.18 3.31 -14.49
C CYS A 622 17.01 4.28 -15.34
N ILE A 623 16.40 5.34 -15.83
CA ILE A 623 17.08 6.33 -16.67
C ILE A 623 18.22 7.02 -15.91
N ALA A 624 17.99 7.49 -14.68
CA ALA A 624 18.97 8.22 -13.89
C ALA A 624 20.19 7.36 -13.54
N SER A 625 19.98 6.10 -13.11
CA SER A 625 21.07 5.19 -12.74
C SER A 625 21.92 4.81 -13.95
N LEU A 626 21.28 4.53 -15.08
CA LEU A 626 21.96 4.20 -16.33
C LEU A 626 22.74 5.40 -16.88
N TYR A 627 22.09 6.58 -16.89
CA TYR A 627 22.75 7.82 -17.32
C TYR A 627 24.01 8.12 -16.49
N ALA A 628 23.91 8.06 -15.16
CA ALA A 628 25.05 8.28 -14.27
C ALA A 628 26.22 7.31 -14.56
N THR A 629 25.91 6.03 -14.71
CA THR A 629 26.93 4.98 -14.87
C THR A 629 27.56 5.02 -16.25
N ILE A 630 26.78 5.14 -17.31
CA ILE A 630 27.28 5.15 -18.70
C ILE A 630 28.02 6.48 -18.99
N ASN A 631 27.52 7.61 -18.42
CA ASN A 631 28.21 8.91 -18.49
C ASN A 631 29.64 8.83 -17.93
N THR A 632 29.80 8.13 -16.82
CA THR A 632 31.11 7.93 -16.19
C THR A 632 31.96 6.97 -17.03
N MET A 633 31.34 5.94 -17.65
CA MET A 633 32.04 5.02 -18.55
C MET A 633 32.62 5.72 -19.79
N ILE A 634 31.86 6.67 -20.37
CA ILE A 634 32.31 7.45 -21.52
C ILE A 634 33.52 8.31 -21.12
N SER A 635 33.45 8.97 -19.95
CA SER A 635 34.57 9.78 -19.47
C SER A 635 35.84 8.96 -19.21
N GLU A 636 35.72 7.71 -18.73
CA GLU A 636 36.88 6.82 -18.54
C GLU A 636 37.50 6.33 -19.85
N ASN A 637 36.68 6.14 -20.85
CA ASN A 637 37.12 5.66 -22.15
C ASN A 637 37.42 6.81 -23.12
N SER A 638 37.45 8.08 -22.66
CA SER A 638 37.67 9.25 -23.52
C SER A 638 38.97 9.15 -24.34
N HIS A 639 40.06 8.70 -23.72
CA HIS A 639 41.31 8.45 -24.40
C HIS A 639 41.21 7.37 -25.49
N ASN A 640 40.58 6.23 -25.20
CA ASN A 640 40.35 5.16 -26.18
C ASN A 640 39.39 5.62 -27.29
N ILE A 641 38.37 6.43 -26.95
CA ILE A 641 37.44 7.04 -27.91
C ILE A 641 38.21 7.96 -28.87
N SER A 642 39.04 8.83 -28.33
CA SER A 642 39.85 9.76 -29.12
C SER A 642 40.85 9.03 -30.01
N MET A 643 41.50 7.98 -29.51
CA MET A 643 42.41 7.14 -30.28
C MET A 643 41.68 6.44 -31.45
N LEU A 644 40.47 5.89 -31.22
CA LEU A 644 39.66 5.28 -32.27
C LEU A 644 39.21 6.32 -33.31
N LYS A 645 38.87 7.55 -32.89
CA LYS A 645 38.53 8.64 -33.80
C LYS A 645 39.74 9.04 -34.69
N VAL A 646 40.94 9.14 -34.08
CA VAL A 646 42.18 9.41 -34.84
C VAL A 646 42.50 8.29 -35.84
N LEU A 647 42.19 7.05 -35.50
CA LEU A 647 42.34 5.90 -36.40
C LEU A 647 41.26 5.82 -37.51
N GLY A 648 40.38 6.86 -37.59
CA GLY A 648 39.38 6.96 -38.66
C GLY A 648 38.09 6.17 -38.46
N TYR A 649 37.84 5.64 -37.26
CA TYR A 649 36.57 4.97 -36.98
C TYR A 649 35.40 5.96 -36.90
N GLU A 650 34.32 5.67 -37.60
CA GLU A 650 33.08 6.45 -37.54
C GLU A 650 32.47 6.44 -36.12
N ASN A 651 31.90 7.57 -35.69
CA ASN A 651 31.21 7.73 -34.40
C ASN A 651 30.19 6.61 -34.14
N ARG A 652 29.46 6.17 -35.18
CA ARG A 652 28.47 5.09 -35.11
C ARG A 652 29.11 3.74 -34.73
N ARG A 653 30.30 3.43 -35.24
CA ARG A 653 31.02 2.21 -34.87
C ARG A 653 31.58 2.29 -33.45
N ILE A 654 32.13 3.45 -33.07
CA ILE A 654 32.66 3.69 -31.74
C ILE A 654 31.54 3.56 -30.68
N ASN A 655 30.39 4.21 -30.92
CA ASN A 655 29.20 4.10 -30.06
C ASN A 655 28.76 2.63 -29.95
N SER A 656 28.68 1.91 -31.06
CA SER A 656 28.31 0.49 -31.09
C SER A 656 29.29 -0.38 -30.30
N MET A 657 30.59 -0.12 -30.35
CA MET A 657 31.59 -0.92 -29.61
C MET A 657 31.55 -0.67 -28.12
N ILE A 658 31.40 0.58 -27.70
CA ILE A 658 31.43 0.98 -26.28
C ILE A 658 30.13 0.67 -25.58
N LEU A 659 28.99 0.99 -26.20
CA LEU A 659 27.68 0.86 -25.56
C LEU A 659 27.08 -0.56 -25.65
N SER A 660 27.50 -1.36 -26.69
CA SER A 660 26.90 -2.69 -26.91
C SER A 660 27.19 -3.72 -25.81
N SER A 661 28.26 -3.52 -25.03
CA SER A 661 28.55 -4.41 -23.91
C SER A 661 27.43 -4.40 -22.85
N ASN A 662 26.76 -3.25 -22.69
CA ASN A 662 25.71 -3.07 -21.68
C ASN A 662 24.42 -3.80 -22.06
N HIS A 663 24.17 -4.07 -23.35
CA HIS A 663 22.98 -4.83 -23.79
C HIS A 663 22.93 -6.24 -23.21
N LEU A 664 24.11 -6.83 -22.89
CA LEU A 664 24.17 -8.16 -22.28
C LEU A 664 23.58 -8.19 -20.85
N LEU A 665 23.52 -7.04 -20.18
CA LEU A 665 22.96 -6.91 -18.83
C LEU A 665 21.46 -6.60 -18.84
N LEU A 666 20.88 -6.23 -20.00
CA LEU A 666 19.48 -5.86 -20.10
C LEU A 666 18.56 -7.04 -19.75
N ILE A 667 18.78 -8.17 -20.42
CA ILE A 667 17.94 -9.37 -20.19
C ILE A 667 18.05 -9.88 -18.76
N PRO A 668 19.25 -10.14 -18.20
CA PRO A 668 19.35 -10.53 -16.79
C PRO A 668 18.73 -9.51 -15.82
N GLY A 669 18.95 -8.21 -16.04
CA GLY A 669 18.38 -7.17 -15.19
C GLY A 669 16.86 -7.19 -15.17
N ILE A 670 16.22 -7.33 -16.33
CA ILE A 670 14.75 -7.43 -16.45
C ILE A 670 14.25 -8.73 -15.81
N VAL A 671 14.84 -9.88 -16.12
CA VAL A 671 14.38 -11.17 -15.59
C VAL A 671 14.46 -11.23 -14.06
N PHE A 672 15.60 -10.83 -13.49
CA PHE A 672 15.74 -10.80 -12.03
C PHE A 672 14.87 -9.72 -11.38
N GLY A 673 14.66 -8.57 -12.05
CA GLY A 673 13.75 -7.52 -11.58
C GLY A 673 12.30 -8.00 -11.49
N ILE A 674 11.80 -8.66 -12.54
CA ILE A 674 10.45 -9.24 -12.57
C ILE A 674 10.32 -10.36 -11.52
N ALA A 675 11.30 -11.27 -11.42
CA ALA A 675 11.26 -12.35 -10.45
C ALA A 675 11.25 -11.83 -9.00
N ALA A 676 12.03 -10.79 -8.71
CA ALA A 676 12.05 -10.16 -7.40
C ALA A 676 10.73 -9.44 -7.10
N ALA A 677 10.14 -8.76 -8.08
CA ALA A 677 8.85 -8.08 -7.93
C ALA A 677 7.74 -9.08 -7.59
N TYR A 678 7.67 -10.19 -8.31
CA TYR A 678 6.73 -11.27 -8.02
C TYR A 678 6.95 -11.89 -6.63
N GLY A 679 8.20 -12.17 -6.25
CA GLY A 679 8.51 -12.74 -4.94
C GLY A 679 8.14 -11.79 -3.78
N ILE A 680 8.37 -10.48 -3.95
CA ILE A 680 7.97 -9.48 -2.95
C ILE A 680 6.46 -9.30 -2.93
N MET A 681 5.78 -9.34 -4.09
CA MET A 681 4.32 -9.30 -4.14
C MET A 681 3.70 -10.52 -3.44
N ALA A 682 4.25 -11.71 -3.64
CA ALA A 682 3.80 -12.92 -2.96
C ALA A 682 3.99 -12.82 -1.43
N TRP A 683 5.11 -12.28 -0.99
CA TRP A 683 5.33 -12.01 0.43
C TRP A 683 4.37 -10.94 0.97
N TYR A 684 4.18 -9.85 0.23
CA TYR A 684 3.23 -8.79 0.59
C TYR A 684 1.82 -9.36 0.74
N CYS A 685 1.31 -10.09 -0.24
CA CYS A 685 -0.01 -10.70 -0.20
C CYS A 685 -0.17 -11.66 0.99
N ALA A 686 0.86 -12.42 1.36
CA ALA A 686 0.81 -13.33 2.52
C ALA A 686 0.80 -12.59 3.86
N GLU A 687 1.57 -11.53 4.00
CA GLU A 687 1.69 -10.77 5.26
C GLU A 687 0.46 -9.92 5.55
N PHE A 688 -0.24 -9.45 4.50
CA PHE A 688 -1.34 -8.49 4.63
C PHE A 688 -2.74 -9.12 4.61
N VAL A 689 -2.86 -10.44 4.64
CA VAL A 689 -4.16 -11.14 4.68
C VAL A 689 -5.02 -10.67 5.86
N ALA A 690 -4.41 -10.48 7.03
CA ALA A 690 -5.13 -10.07 8.24
C ALA A 690 -5.63 -8.60 8.19
N ILE A 691 -4.98 -7.74 7.42
CA ILE A 691 -5.33 -6.31 7.27
C ILE A 691 -6.44 -6.16 6.23
N GLU A 692 -6.26 -6.78 5.08
CA GLU A 692 -7.22 -6.66 3.96
C GLU A 692 -8.46 -7.55 4.15
N SER A 693 -8.44 -8.47 5.13
CA SER A 693 -9.50 -9.46 5.36
C SER A 693 -9.88 -10.27 4.12
N ILE A 694 -8.89 -10.48 3.23
CA ILE A 694 -9.03 -11.20 1.96
C ILE A 694 -7.68 -11.81 1.56
N ILE A 695 -7.71 -13.00 0.97
CA ILE A 695 -6.52 -13.62 0.39
C ILE A 695 -6.34 -13.11 -1.04
N ILE A 696 -5.34 -12.25 -1.24
CA ILE A 696 -4.99 -11.74 -2.56
C ILE A 696 -4.00 -12.70 -3.23
N PRO A 697 -4.35 -13.33 -4.36
CA PRO A 697 -3.41 -14.21 -5.06
C PRO A 697 -2.31 -13.39 -5.75
N ALA A 698 -1.05 -13.63 -5.37
CA ALA A 698 0.06 -12.99 -6.08
C ALA A 698 0.07 -13.45 -7.54
N THR A 699 -0.23 -12.53 -8.45
CA THR A 699 -0.39 -12.83 -9.88
C THR A 699 0.44 -11.87 -10.73
N LEU A 700 0.95 -12.35 -11.85
CA LEU A 700 1.62 -11.54 -12.87
C LEU A 700 1.33 -12.12 -14.26
N TYR A 701 0.44 -11.49 -14.99
CA TYR A 701 0.02 -11.97 -16.31
C TYR A 701 1.11 -11.78 -17.38
N PRO A 702 1.14 -12.61 -18.42
CA PRO A 702 2.11 -12.48 -19.52
C PRO A 702 2.11 -11.12 -20.21
N GLN A 703 0.95 -10.46 -20.27
CA GLN A 703 0.82 -9.10 -20.81
C GLN A 703 1.59 -8.07 -19.97
N SER A 704 1.52 -8.17 -18.65
CA SER A 704 2.22 -7.29 -17.71
C SER A 704 3.73 -7.51 -17.75
N ILE A 705 4.19 -8.76 -17.93
CA ILE A 705 5.60 -9.09 -18.20
C ILE A 705 6.06 -8.42 -19.49
N PHE A 706 5.25 -8.46 -20.55
CA PHE A 706 5.56 -7.80 -21.82
C PHE A 706 5.66 -6.28 -21.65
N TYR A 707 4.68 -5.62 -21.01
CA TYR A 707 4.72 -4.18 -20.77
C TYR A 707 5.88 -3.76 -19.88
N THR A 708 6.17 -4.50 -18.82
CA THR A 708 7.35 -4.27 -17.97
C THR A 708 8.64 -4.31 -18.79
N THR A 709 8.78 -5.33 -19.62
CA THR A 709 9.95 -5.51 -20.50
C THR A 709 10.07 -4.34 -21.49
N LEU A 710 8.96 -3.93 -22.10
CA LEU A 710 8.92 -2.84 -23.06
C LEU A 710 9.29 -1.49 -22.42
N ILE A 711 8.69 -1.15 -21.27
CA ILE A 711 8.95 0.11 -20.55
C ILE A 711 10.40 0.17 -20.07
N THR A 712 10.91 -0.91 -19.48
CA THR A 712 12.30 -0.96 -19.01
C THR A 712 13.29 -0.88 -20.18
N ALA A 713 13.03 -1.59 -21.27
CA ALA A 713 13.85 -1.51 -22.48
C ALA A 713 13.81 -0.11 -23.10
N ALA A 714 12.64 0.52 -23.18
CA ALA A 714 12.49 1.90 -23.65
C ALA A 714 13.30 2.88 -22.79
N SER A 715 13.20 2.79 -21.47
CA SER A 715 13.98 3.60 -20.53
C SER A 715 15.49 3.43 -20.72
N TYR A 716 15.92 2.19 -20.92
CA TYR A 716 17.31 1.86 -21.25
C TYR A 716 17.77 2.52 -22.56
N PHE A 717 17.00 2.40 -23.64
CA PHE A 717 17.35 3.00 -24.92
C PHE A 717 17.30 4.53 -24.91
N ILE A 718 16.34 5.14 -24.18
CA ILE A 718 16.30 6.59 -23.96
C ILE A 718 17.59 7.06 -23.27
N SER A 719 18.02 6.37 -22.22
CA SER A 719 19.29 6.67 -21.54
C SER A 719 20.49 6.61 -22.48
N LEU A 720 20.55 5.59 -23.36
CA LEU A 720 21.60 5.49 -24.36
C LEU A 720 21.57 6.63 -25.39
N LEU A 721 20.38 7.04 -25.84
CA LEU A 721 20.22 8.14 -26.79
C LEU A 721 20.70 9.48 -26.21
N LEU A 722 20.37 9.75 -24.95
CA LEU A 722 20.84 10.95 -24.24
C LEU A 722 22.38 11.00 -24.17
N LEU A 723 23.03 9.85 -24.02
CA LEU A 723 24.48 9.73 -23.89
C LEU A 723 25.24 9.68 -25.22
N ARG A 724 24.59 9.29 -26.29
CA ARG A 724 25.19 9.25 -27.64
C ARG A 724 25.78 10.60 -28.03
N ARG A 725 25.05 11.69 -27.76
CA ARG A 725 25.52 13.07 -28.04
C ARG A 725 26.82 13.41 -27.31
N LYS A 726 27.08 12.81 -26.15
CA LYS A 726 28.29 13.04 -25.37
C LYS A 726 29.51 12.33 -25.97
N VAL A 727 29.35 11.10 -26.46
CA VAL A 727 30.42 10.38 -27.18
C VAL A 727 30.80 11.14 -28.45
N ASP A 728 29.80 11.64 -29.18
CA ASP A 728 30.03 12.38 -30.43
C ASP A 728 30.78 13.72 -30.16
N ARG A 729 30.60 14.35 -29.03
CA ARG A 729 31.24 15.62 -28.62
C ARG A 729 32.61 15.45 -27.95
N THR A 730 33.10 14.22 -27.71
CA THR A 730 34.46 14.00 -27.16
C THR A 730 35.54 14.48 -28.14
N ASP A 731 36.34 15.48 -27.69
CA ASP A 731 37.36 16.09 -28.53
C ASP A 731 38.55 15.12 -28.77
N MET A 732 39.06 15.11 -30.01
CA MET A 732 40.18 14.23 -30.43
C MET A 732 41.51 14.70 -29.81
N ILE A 733 41.68 16.00 -29.62
CA ILE A 733 42.98 16.61 -29.24
C ILE A 733 43.16 16.68 -27.75
N GLU A 734 42.12 17.04 -27.01
CA GLU A 734 42.17 17.28 -25.56
C GLU A 734 42.46 15.99 -24.75
N ALA A 735 41.82 14.88 -25.19
CA ALA A 735 42.01 13.58 -24.54
C ALA A 735 43.40 12.92 -24.83
N LEU A 736 44.08 13.34 -25.89
CA LEU A 736 45.43 12.88 -26.20
C LEU A 736 46.50 13.73 -25.44
N LYS A 737 46.19 14.96 -25.08
CA LYS A 737 47.06 15.80 -24.27
C LYS A 737 47.08 15.38 -22.77
N ASP A 738 45.92 15.00 -22.22
CA ASP A 738 45.81 14.54 -20.83
C ASP A 738 46.58 13.22 -20.53
N GLY A 739 46.97 12.46 -21.57
CA GLY A 739 47.74 11.23 -21.43
C GLY A 739 49.25 11.44 -21.40
N ARG A 740 49.77 12.70 -21.51
CA ARG A 740 51.17 13.05 -21.49
C ARG A 740 51.66 13.80 -20.25
N GLU A 741 50.71 14.27 -19.38
CA GLU A 741 51.03 14.76 -18.03
C GLU A 741 50.77 13.68 -16.96
#